data_24dbc8d56b65054864ca067ff02eaba7
#
_entry.id   24dbc8d56b65054864ca067ff02eaba7
#
_cell.length_a   1.000
_cell.length_b   1.000
_cell.length_c   1.000
_cell.angle_alpha   90.00
_cell.angle_beta   90.00
_cell.angle_gamma   90.00
#
_symmetry.space_group_name_H-M   'P 1'
#
loop_
_entity.id
_entity.type
_entity.pdbx_description
1 polymer ?
#
loop_
_entity_poly.entity_id
_entity_poly.type
_entity_poly.pdbx_seq_one_letter_code
_entity_poly.pdbx_strand_id
1 'polypeptide(L)'
;MADRGANARSLPDDWPADPDPILALNRIGSFDWDLDSGLMAMDGQALAVFDMRPDEYDNNPETLSVRIPEDEGRRLGETVAEALKAGVENYGAYFRMRLRDGTLRWTHTQGYIRRDEEGRPLRIVGLIRDATQELNDTTARSRRIDRRRREAGIVQSTTDALAGARTLADVIEVLEDPRALERLGASDIALGLLEGGRVRLRATGPALGFIRESEHFRLDEPYPMAETIRTVTPRFIESRAEFERRYPAVTGHLRRSGISSAAYLPLVAQGRPIGALAVLYREDTRFGERARTLLIGLGSTIAQSVQRALFYEQEKDLAQGLQQAMLPRSIPAVPGARIAVRYRSARAGRDVGGDWYDVIPLPGGHTGLVIGDVQGHDTHAAAVMGQLRIVLRAYAAEGHPPATVMARASAFLRELDTDRFVTCLYADADLTTGVLQIVRAGHLDPMVRAADGTCTRVPVPGGMPLGLSVEFGQLQYPVATVELDPGNTLILCTDGLVERPGDDLDDGFRTLARLVREGPADLDELADVLCADVDRRDGLDDVAILLMRRRPGSTPAAGGRLRQHVAPQDPEALSGARHLIRAAVRSWGSGGRADEIELAADEMIVNALMHTEGSAVVTLRVLTGTERRLRVEVEDTSSALPRRREAGADGVSGRGLFLVDRLADGWGVEARGTGKCVWCEFVVPPAPR
;
A
#
# COMPACT_ATOMS: atom_id res chain seq x y z
N MET A 1 -47.65 88.54 22.06
CA MET A 1 -48.23 88.81 20.74
C MET A 1 -47.13 89.12 19.78
N ALA A 2 -46.73 88.17 18.98
CA ALA A 2 -45.88 88.39 17.80
C ALA A 2 -46.36 87.39 16.75
N ASP A 3 -46.91 87.97 15.74
CA ASP A 3 -47.52 87.43 14.56
C ASP A 3 -46.41 86.62 13.78
N ARG A 4 -46.60 85.31 13.65
CA ARG A 4 -45.82 84.50 12.75
C ARG A 4 -46.62 84.24 11.48
N GLY A 5 -46.60 85.26 10.60
CA GLY A 5 -47.09 85.12 9.25
C GLY A 5 -46.30 83.99 8.57
N ALA A 6 -46.92 82.87 8.33
CA ALA A 6 -46.37 81.82 7.52
C ALA A 6 -46.17 82.32 6.08
N ASN A 7 -44.95 82.64 5.71
CA ASN A 7 -44.59 82.85 4.32
C ASN A 7 -44.64 81.47 3.58
N ALA A 8 -45.80 81.13 3.07
CA ALA A 8 -45.94 80.02 2.14
C ALA A 8 -45.18 80.37 0.91
N ARG A 9 -44.00 79.76 0.77
CA ARG A 9 -43.15 79.85 -0.47
C ARG A 9 -43.94 79.18 -1.60
N SER A 10 -44.18 79.91 -2.70
CA SER A 10 -44.97 79.41 -3.82
C SER A 10 -44.20 78.33 -4.60
N LEU A 11 -44.91 77.24 -4.94
CA LEU A 11 -44.43 76.23 -5.84
C LEU A 11 -44.21 76.80 -7.27
N PRO A 12 -43.30 76.23 -8.10
CA PRO A 12 -43.16 76.59 -9.51
C PRO A 12 -44.49 76.36 -10.26
N ASP A 13 -44.87 77.29 -11.14
CA ASP A 13 -46.10 77.26 -11.89
C ASP A 13 -46.29 76.05 -12.84
N ASP A 14 -45.25 75.32 -13.14
CA ASP A 14 -45.20 74.12 -14.02
C ASP A 14 -45.10 72.80 -13.23
N TRP A 15 -45.28 72.81 -11.91
CA TRP A 15 -45.31 71.58 -11.10
C TRP A 15 -46.61 70.79 -11.35
N PRO A 16 -46.55 69.47 -11.70
CA PRO A 16 -47.76 68.71 -11.91
C PRO A 16 -48.60 68.61 -10.59
N ALA A 17 -49.77 69.16 -10.59
CA ALA A 17 -50.69 69.17 -9.44
C ALA A 17 -51.19 67.75 -9.09
N ASP A 18 -51.24 66.87 -10.04
CA ASP A 18 -51.59 65.44 -9.87
C ASP A 18 -50.38 64.50 -10.14
N PRO A 19 -50.14 63.58 -9.24
CA PRO A 19 -49.06 62.57 -9.47
C PRO A 19 -49.38 61.73 -10.69
N ASP A 20 -48.36 61.42 -11.50
CA ASP A 20 -48.47 60.47 -12.61
C ASP A 20 -49.15 59.19 -12.10
N PRO A 21 -50.31 58.78 -12.63
CA PRO A 21 -51.04 57.59 -12.17
C PRO A 21 -50.17 56.29 -12.15
N ILE A 22 -49.18 56.21 -13.02
CA ILE A 22 -48.25 55.05 -13.08
C ILE A 22 -47.31 55.04 -11.89
N LEU A 23 -46.77 56.23 -11.50
CA LEU A 23 -45.91 56.39 -10.32
C LEU A 23 -46.68 56.10 -9.03
N ALA A 24 -47.92 56.64 -8.94
CA ALA A 24 -48.78 56.43 -7.80
C ALA A 24 -49.15 54.95 -7.60
N LEU A 25 -49.45 54.25 -8.70
CA LEU A 25 -49.78 52.81 -8.68
C LEU A 25 -48.61 51.95 -8.17
N ASN A 26 -47.37 52.38 -8.44
CA ASN A 26 -46.14 51.71 -7.98
C ASN A 26 -45.61 52.25 -6.64
N ARG A 27 -46.38 53.18 -5.97
CA ARG A 27 -45.99 53.82 -4.72
C ARG A 27 -44.62 54.51 -4.81
N ILE A 28 -44.37 55.13 -5.97
CA ILE A 28 -43.16 55.90 -6.24
C ILE A 28 -43.57 57.36 -6.15
N GLY A 29 -42.90 58.09 -5.29
CA GLY A 29 -43.09 59.54 -5.19
C GLY A 29 -42.07 60.26 -6.07
N SER A 30 -42.39 61.49 -6.45
CA SER A 30 -41.53 62.39 -7.18
C SER A 30 -41.19 63.63 -6.37
N PHE A 31 -40.02 64.18 -6.64
CA PHE A 31 -39.58 65.44 -6.08
C PHE A 31 -38.89 66.32 -7.14
N ASP A 32 -38.97 67.61 -6.92
CA ASP A 32 -38.31 68.59 -7.76
C ASP A 32 -37.61 69.61 -6.85
N TRP A 33 -36.28 69.61 -6.88
CA TRP A 33 -35.46 70.46 -6.02
C TRP A 33 -34.81 71.55 -6.88
N ASP A 34 -35.27 72.78 -6.68
CA ASP A 34 -34.69 73.96 -7.26
C ASP A 34 -33.50 74.39 -6.42
N LEU A 35 -32.32 74.39 -7.06
CA LEU A 35 -31.07 74.63 -6.36
C LEU A 35 -30.77 76.13 -6.13
N ASP A 36 -31.39 76.99 -6.90
CA ASP A 36 -31.23 78.45 -6.73
C ASP A 36 -32.08 78.98 -5.56
N SER A 37 -33.34 78.58 -5.48
CA SER A 37 -34.22 78.91 -4.36
C SER A 37 -34.02 78.07 -3.12
N GLY A 38 -33.41 76.87 -3.27
CA GLY A 38 -33.24 75.87 -2.25
C GLY A 38 -34.57 75.12 -1.93
N LEU A 39 -35.63 75.38 -2.66
CA LEU A 39 -36.93 74.76 -2.43
C LEU A 39 -37.02 73.41 -3.10
N MET A 40 -37.63 72.40 -2.40
CA MET A 40 -37.88 71.05 -2.91
C MET A 40 -39.37 70.78 -2.87
N ALA A 41 -40.01 70.70 -4.01
CA ALA A 41 -41.40 70.28 -4.12
C ALA A 41 -41.49 68.75 -4.10
N MET A 42 -42.49 68.23 -3.44
CA MET A 42 -42.74 66.77 -3.34
C MET A 42 -44.20 66.46 -3.62
N ASP A 43 -44.48 65.38 -4.34
CA ASP A 43 -45.84 64.89 -4.49
C ASP A 43 -46.32 64.17 -3.22
N GLY A 44 -47.64 63.86 -3.17
CA GLY A 44 -48.23 63.22 -2.00
C GLY A 44 -47.66 61.80 -1.75
N GLN A 45 -47.13 61.07 -2.77
CA GLN A 45 -46.50 59.81 -2.62
C GLN A 45 -45.07 59.89 -2.06
N ALA A 46 -44.33 60.90 -2.45
CA ALA A 46 -43.00 61.17 -1.87
C ALA A 46 -43.12 61.52 -0.37
N LEU A 47 -44.10 62.35 -0.01
CA LEU A 47 -44.39 62.63 1.40
C LEU A 47 -44.86 61.39 2.19
N ALA A 48 -45.67 60.53 1.56
CA ALA A 48 -46.06 59.27 2.17
C ALA A 48 -44.86 58.29 2.37
N VAL A 49 -43.85 58.31 1.51
CA VAL A 49 -42.62 57.56 1.72
C VAL A 49 -41.89 58.11 2.96
N PHE A 50 -41.87 59.43 3.19
CA PHE A 50 -41.33 60.07 4.39
C PHE A 50 -42.21 59.93 5.63
N ASP A 51 -43.38 59.31 5.57
CA ASP A 51 -44.37 59.27 6.64
C ASP A 51 -44.74 60.68 7.14
N MET A 52 -44.88 61.60 6.17
CA MET A 52 -45.23 63.02 6.39
C MET A 52 -46.57 63.34 5.74
N ARG A 53 -47.35 64.22 6.35
CA ARG A 53 -48.57 64.79 5.77
C ARG A 53 -48.26 66.06 5.00
N PRO A 54 -49.00 66.39 3.98
CA PRO A 54 -48.78 67.63 3.20
C PRO A 54 -48.73 68.94 4.04
N ASP A 55 -49.42 68.99 5.13
CA ASP A 55 -49.42 70.10 6.06
C ASP A 55 -48.18 70.20 6.96
N GLU A 56 -47.35 69.16 6.99
CA GLU A 56 -46.14 69.07 7.78
C GLU A 56 -44.89 69.44 6.96
N TYR A 57 -44.95 69.61 5.64
CA TYR A 57 -43.89 69.92 4.75
C TYR A 57 -43.99 71.30 4.14
N ASP A 58 -43.00 72.13 4.32
CA ASP A 58 -42.89 73.51 3.89
C ASP A 58 -42.06 73.74 2.61
N ASN A 59 -41.87 72.72 1.82
CA ASN A 59 -40.97 72.67 0.65
C ASN A 59 -39.49 72.94 0.96
N ASN A 60 -39.11 72.90 2.22
CA ASN A 60 -37.71 72.96 2.61
C ASN A 60 -37.12 71.55 2.84
N PRO A 61 -36.06 71.16 2.11
CA PRO A 61 -35.45 69.83 2.30
C PRO A 61 -34.94 69.63 3.73
N GLU A 62 -34.60 70.67 4.48
CA GLU A 62 -34.18 70.54 5.89
C GLU A 62 -35.29 69.96 6.78
N THR A 63 -36.53 70.20 6.45
CA THR A 63 -37.67 69.63 7.19
C THR A 63 -37.70 68.12 7.16
N LEU A 64 -37.10 67.48 6.15
CA LEU A 64 -36.98 66.03 6.05
C LEU A 64 -35.97 65.48 7.07
N SER A 65 -35.09 66.28 7.64
CA SER A 65 -34.12 65.88 8.68
C SER A 65 -34.77 65.27 9.91
N VAL A 66 -36.04 65.65 10.20
CA VAL A 66 -36.82 65.03 11.28
C VAL A 66 -37.00 63.53 11.09
N ARG A 67 -37.00 63.06 9.84
CA ARG A 67 -37.22 61.67 9.47
C ARG A 67 -35.92 60.93 9.07
N ILE A 68 -34.90 61.69 8.69
CA ILE A 68 -33.59 61.09 8.26
C ILE A 68 -32.62 61.16 9.45
N PRO A 69 -32.12 60.05 9.96
CA PRO A 69 -31.07 60.06 10.95
C PRO A 69 -29.84 60.86 10.47
N GLU A 70 -29.16 61.54 11.39
CA GLU A 70 -28.10 62.48 11.08
C GLU A 70 -26.94 61.84 10.24
N ASP A 71 -26.55 60.61 10.56
CA ASP A 71 -25.56 59.85 9.84
C ASP A 71 -25.97 59.53 8.38
N GLU A 72 -27.23 59.16 8.19
CA GLU A 72 -27.80 58.88 6.87
C GLU A 72 -27.98 60.19 6.06
N GLY A 73 -28.41 61.26 6.70
CA GLY A 73 -28.54 62.58 6.05
C GLY A 73 -27.21 63.13 5.58
N ARG A 74 -26.14 62.99 6.37
CA ARG A 74 -24.80 63.40 6.00
C ARG A 74 -24.32 62.63 4.77
N ARG A 75 -24.46 61.29 4.78
CA ARG A 75 -24.06 60.41 3.68
C ARG A 75 -24.84 60.70 2.39
N LEU A 76 -26.13 60.92 2.50
CA LEU A 76 -26.95 61.32 1.35
C LEU A 76 -26.50 62.70 0.78
N GLY A 77 -26.24 63.66 1.65
CA GLY A 77 -25.72 64.98 1.24
C GLY A 77 -24.39 64.88 0.56
N GLU A 78 -23.48 64.07 1.05
CA GLU A 78 -22.16 63.82 0.40
C GLU A 78 -22.33 63.21 -0.99
N THR A 79 -23.24 62.22 -1.15
CA THR A 79 -23.51 61.56 -2.44
C THR A 79 -24.06 62.60 -3.45
N VAL A 80 -25.00 63.45 -3.03
CA VAL A 80 -25.58 64.49 -3.91
C VAL A 80 -24.52 65.53 -4.23
N ALA A 81 -23.74 65.97 -3.26
CA ALA A 81 -22.67 66.97 -3.47
C ALA A 81 -21.56 66.46 -4.43
N GLU A 82 -21.19 65.17 -4.31
CA GLU A 82 -20.23 64.52 -5.24
C GLU A 82 -20.81 64.48 -6.66
N ALA A 83 -22.08 64.11 -6.83
CA ALA A 83 -22.73 64.07 -8.12
C ALA A 83 -22.79 65.47 -8.78
N LEU A 84 -23.09 66.49 -8.01
CA LEU A 84 -23.07 67.88 -8.48
C LEU A 84 -21.67 68.32 -8.94
N LYS A 85 -20.65 68.01 -8.17
CA LYS A 85 -19.24 68.35 -8.47
C LYS A 85 -18.69 67.57 -9.66
N ALA A 86 -18.99 66.24 -9.75
CA ALA A 86 -18.50 65.36 -10.80
C ALA A 86 -19.14 65.61 -12.16
N GLY A 87 -20.14 66.50 -12.26
CA GLY A 87 -20.81 66.80 -13.51
C GLY A 87 -21.67 65.68 -14.06
N VAL A 88 -22.00 64.66 -13.25
CA VAL A 88 -22.89 63.55 -13.66
C VAL A 88 -24.35 64.02 -13.74
N GLU A 89 -25.11 63.41 -14.64
CA GLU A 89 -26.52 63.75 -14.85
C GLU A 89 -27.47 63.10 -13.85
N ASN A 90 -27.02 61.94 -13.28
CA ASN A 90 -27.87 61.14 -12.41
C ASN A 90 -27.15 60.72 -11.14
N TYR A 91 -27.88 60.61 -10.03
CA TYR A 91 -27.43 59.97 -8.84
C TYR A 91 -28.47 59.02 -8.29
N GLY A 92 -28.07 58.00 -7.50
CA GLY A 92 -28.95 57.09 -6.78
C GLY A 92 -28.39 56.80 -5.40
N ALA A 93 -29.25 56.79 -4.39
CA ALA A 93 -28.84 56.50 -3.03
C ALA A 93 -29.90 55.69 -2.26
N TYR A 94 -29.37 54.77 -1.44
CA TYR A 94 -30.19 54.09 -0.43
C TYR A 94 -29.86 54.69 0.93
N PHE A 95 -30.92 55.03 1.70
CA PHE A 95 -30.76 55.57 3.05
C PHE A 95 -31.92 55.11 3.93
N ARG A 96 -31.72 55.11 5.24
CA ARG A 96 -32.75 54.74 6.19
C ARG A 96 -33.44 55.99 6.68
N MET A 97 -34.74 55.94 6.80
CA MET A 97 -35.53 56.96 7.48
C MET A 97 -36.26 56.38 8.68
N ARG A 98 -36.56 57.25 9.65
CA ARG A 98 -37.29 56.91 10.86
C ARG A 98 -38.75 57.32 10.70
N LEU A 99 -39.63 56.29 10.80
CA LEU A 99 -41.06 56.52 10.78
C LEU A 99 -41.56 57.09 12.11
N ARG A 100 -42.82 57.51 12.18
CA ARG A 100 -43.44 58.04 13.41
C ARG A 100 -43.46 57.08 14.57
N ASP A 101 -43.58 55.77 14.28
CA ASP A 101 -43.53 54.68 15.25
C ASP A 101 -42.09 54.36 15.74
N GLY A 102 -41.10 55.06 15.23
CA GLY A 102 -39.71 54.85 15.56
C GLY A 102 -38.99 53.76 14.73
N THR A 103 -39.72 53.00 13.91
CA THR A 103 -39.11 52.00 13.06
C THR A 103 -38.29 52.60 11.92
N LEU A 104 -37.27 51.85 11.45
CA LEU A 104 -36.44 52.29 10.33
C LEU A 104 -36.91 51.65 9.02
N ARG A 105 -37.09 52.48 8.01
CA ARG A 105 -37.49 52.13 6.65
C ARG A 105 -36.36 52.43 5.68
N TRP A 106 -36.02 51.47 4.83
CA TRP A 106 -35.13 51.70 3.73
C TRP A 106 -35.80 52.45 2.59
N THR A 107 -35.19 53.52 2.14
CA THR A 107 -35.66 54.38 1.06
C THR A 107 -34.64 54.43 -0.04
N HIS A 108 -35.09 54.36 -1.28
CA HIS A 108 -34.23 54.58 -2.45
C HIS A 108 -34.67 55.84 -3.18
N THR A 109 -33.70 56.71 -3.44
CA THR A 109 -33.89 57.90 -4.25
C THR A 109 -33.04 57.84 -5.48
N GLN A 110 -33.55 58.35 -6.58
CA GLN A 110 -32.85 58.60 -7.83
C GLN A 110 -33.16 60.01 -8.29
N GLY A 111 -32.13 60.81 -8.58
CA GLY A 111 -32.28 62.19 -9.06
C GLY A 111 -31.57 62.40 -10.38
N TYR A 112 -32.20 63.17 -11.27
CA TYR A 112 -31.63 63.67 -12.51
C TYR A 112 -31.30 65.16 -12.31
N ILE A 113 -30.06 65.55 -12.59
CA ILE A 113 -29.54 66.93 -12.40
C ILE A 113 -29.67 67.67 -13.70
N ARG A 114 -30.54 68.63 -13.75
CA ARG A 114 -30.68 69.56 -14.90
C ARG A 114 -29.70 70.73 -14.74
N ARG A 115 -29.01 71.05 -15.84
CA ARG A 115 -28.00 72.11 -15.88
C ARG A 115 -28.37 73.17 -16.91
N ASP A 116 -27.83 74.36 -16.75
CA ASP A 116 -27.90 75.43 -17.76
C ASP A 116 -26.90 75.18 -18.94
N GLU A 117 -26.90 76.10 -19.90
CA GLU A 117 -26.01 76.00 -21.05
C GLU A 117 -24.53 76.17 -20.67
N GLU A 118 -24.26 76.76 -19.50
CA GLU A 118 -22.90 76.91 -18.92
C GLU A 118 -22.50 75.74 -18.04
N GLY A 119 -23.37 74.72 -17.91
CA GLY A 119 -23.08 73.49 -17.12
C GLY A 119 -23.33 73.62 -15.62
N ARG A 120 -23.94 74.73 -15.13
CA ARG A 120 -24.27 74.89 -13.72
C ARG A 120 -25.53 74.11 -13.37
N PRO A 121 -25.54 73.43 -12.23
CA PRO A 121 -26.73 72.67 -11.84
C PRO A 121 -27.86 73.65 -11.38
N LEU A 122 -29.00 73.54 -12.04
CA LEU A 122 -30.19 74.36 -11.76
C LEU A 122 -31.21 73.64 -10.93
N ARG A 123 -31.42 72.37 -11.23
CA ARG A 123 -32.54 71.59 -10.67
C ARG A 123 -32.21 70.12 -10.53
N ILE A 124 -32.75 69.45 -9.51
CA ILE A 124 -32.73 68.01 -9.37
C ILE A 124 -34.17 67.52 -9.37
N VAL A 125 -34.55 66.77 -10.41
CA VAL A 125 -35.83 66.08 -10.48
C VAL A 125 -35.63 64.61 -10.19
N GLY A 126 -36.40 64.05 -9.28
CA GLY A 126 -36.12 62.67 -8.87
C GLY A 126 -37.34 61.90 -8.41
N LEU A 127 -37.05 60.62 -8.20
CA LEU A 127 -38.03 59.63 -7.70
C LEU A 127 -37.56 59.11 -6.36
N ILE A 128 -38.53 58.78 -5.52
CA ILE A 128 -38.28 58.21 -4.20
C ILE A 128 -39.29 57.08 -3.92
N ARG A 129 -38.81 55.98 -3.34
CA ARG A 129 -39.63 54.83 -3.02
C ARG A 129 -39.18 54.07 -1.79
N ASP A 130 -40.09 53.34 -1.20
CA ASP A 130 -39.74 52.33 -0.18
C ASP A 130 -38.96 51.17 -0.81
N ALA A 131 -37.77 50.92 -0.31
CA ALA A 131 -36.84 49.85 -0.75
C ALA A 131 -36.67 48.75 0.31
N THR A 132 -37.46 48.76 1.38
CA THR A 132 -37.29 47.83 2.52
C THR A 132 -37.45 46.38 2.11
N GLN A 133 -38.47 46.08 1.32
CA GLN A 133 -38.68 44.69 0.87
C GLN A 133 -37.59 44.21 -0.07
N GLU A 134 -37.18 45.05 -1.03
CA GLU A 134 -36.13 44.73 -1.99
C GLU A 134 -34.78 44.40 -1.32
N LEU A 135 -34.37 45.22 -0.35
CA LEU A 135 -33.13 45.00 0.38
C LEU A 135 -33.17 43.80 1.33
N ASN A 136 -34.32 43.56 1.97
CA ASN A 136 -34.54 42.38 2.80
C ASN A 136 -34.48 41.09 1.96
N ASP A 137 -35.14 41.06 0.80
CA ASP A 137 -35.14 39.91 -0.10
C ASP A 137 -33.74 39.65 -0.68
N THR A 138 -33.01 40.69 -1.06
CA THR A 138 -31.64 40.61 -1.53
C THR A 138 -30.69 40.06 -0.46
N THR A 139 -30.82 40.56 0.78
CA THR A 139 -30.02 40.08 1.93
C THR A 139 -30.35 38.62 2.26
N ALA A 140 -31.65 38.25 2.25
CA ALA A 140 -32.06 36.87 2.48
C ALA A 140 -31.54 35.93 1.38
N ARG A 141 -31.56 36.38 0.13
CA ARG A 141 -31.02 35.61 -1.02
C ARG A 141 -29.50 35.42 -0.90
N SER A 142 -28.77 36.47 -0.58
CA SER A 142 -27.32 36.38 -0.35
C SER A 142 -26.96 35.40 0.77
N ARG A 143 -27.65 35.52 1.92
CA ARG A 143 -27.47 34.59 3.06
C ARG A 143 -27.78 33.12 2.68
N ARG A 144 -28.78 32.90 1.82
CA ARG A 144 -29.10 31.55 1.30
C ARG A 144 -28.00 31.01 0.40
N ILE A 145 -27.45 31.85 -0.49
CA ILE A 145 -26.37 31.49 -1.40
C ILE A 145 -25.08 31.16 -0.61
N ASP A 146 -24.70 32.01 0.35
CA ASP A 146 -23.48 31.81 1.16
C ASP A 146 -23.56 30.56 2.02
N ARG A 147 -24.77 30.26 2.55
CA ARG A 147 -24.99 29.02 3.29
C ARG A 147 -24.87 27.80 2.37
N ARG A 148 -25.49 27.83 1.17
CA ARG A 148 -25.39 26.73 0.20
C ARG A 148 -23.94 26.50 -0.23
N ARG A 149 -23.18 27.57 -0.46
CA ARG A 149 -21.75 27.46 -0.79
C ARG A 149 -20.95 26.82 0.33
N ARG A 150 -21.23 27.15 1.58
CA ARG A 150 -20.57 26.54 2.75
C ARG A 150 -20.92 25.05 2.87
N GLU A 151 -22.21 24.68 2.75
CA GLU A 151 -22.67 23.30 2.80
C GLU A 151 -22.04 22.46 1.68
N ALA A 152 -22.03 22.96 0.44
CA ALA A 152 -21.37 22.32 -0.69
C ALA A 152 -19.84 22.19 -0.48
N GLY A 153 -19.22 23.21 0.10
CA GLY A 153 -17.77 23.19 0.43
C GLY A 153 -17.40 22.12 1.45
N ILE A 154 -18.25 21.86 2.44
CA ILE A 154 -18.03 20.77 3.42
C ILE A 154 -18.07 19.41 2.73
N VAL A 155 -19.08 19.15 1.92
CA VAL A 155 -19.22 17.89 1.20
C VAL A 155 -18.03 17.69 0.25
N GLN A 156 -17.70 18.72 -0.54
CA GLN A 156 -16.59 18.65 -1.50
C GLN A 156 -15.25 18.40 -0.80
N SER A 157 -14.90 19.16 0.23
CA SER A 157 -13.63 18.99 0.93
C SER A 157 -13.50 17.63 1.61
N THR A 158 -14.60 17.09 2.16
CA THR A 158 -14.61 15.75 2.75
C THR A 158 -14.48 14.69 1.66
N THR A 159 -15.15 14.86 0.51
CA THR A 159 -15.05 13.93 -0.62
C THR A 159 -13.63 13.90 -1.18
N ASP A 160 -13.01 15.07 -1.36
CA ASP A 160 -11.63 15.18 -1.88
C ASP A 160 -10.62 14.53 -0.92
N ALA A 161 -10.76 14.75 0.38
CA ALA A 161 -9.91 14.12 1.39
C ALA A 161 -10.10 12.58 1.41
N LEU A 162 -11.33 12.10 1.37
CA LEU A 162 -11.65 10.67 1.31
C LEU A 162 -11.26 10.00 -0.01
N ALA A 163 -11.10 10.75 -1.09
CA ALA A 163 -10.64 10.19 -2.37
C ALA A 163 -9.21 9.65 -2.30
N GLY A 164 -8.36 10.24 -1.44
CA GLY A 164 -6.99 9.80 -1.19
C GLY A 164 -6.86 8.64 -0.20
N ALA A 165 -7.90 8.37 0.61
CA ALA A 165 -7.89 7.34 1.62
C ALA A 165 -7.94 5.93 0.98
N ARG A 166 -6.96 5.09 1.30
CA ARG A 166 -6.85 3.71 0.78
C ARG A 166 -7.20 2.68 1.84
N THR A 167 -6.84 2.92 3.09
CA THR A 167 -7.09 2.02 4.22
C THR A 167 -8.19 2.56 5.12
N LEU A 168 -8.73 1.71 5.98
CA LEU A 168 -9.69 2.14 7.00
C LEU A 168 -9.08 3.16 7.96
N ALA A 169 -7.78 3.02 8.25
CA ALA A 169 -7.05 3.98 9.08
C ALA A 169 -7.01 5.38 8.44
N ASP A 170 -6.74 5.47 7.13
CA ASP A 170 -6.76 6.74 6.39
C ASP A 170 -8.16 7.38 6.43
N VAL A 171 -9.22 6.57 6.27
CA VAL A 171 -10.60 7.06 6.35
C VAL A 171 -10.89 7.64 7.74
N ILE A 172 -10.46 6.95 8.79
CA ILE A 172 -10.64 7.40 10.17
C ILE A 172 -9.89 8.71 10.42
N GLU A 173 -8.64 8.82 9.97
CA GLU A 173 -7.84 10.04 10.09
C GLU A 173 -8.52 11.25 9.44
N VAL A 174 -9.09 11.08 8.24
CA VAL A 174 -9.87 12.15 7.57
C VAL A 174 -11.12 12.53 8.37
N LEU A 175 -11.80 11.56 8.97
CA LEU A 175 -13.02 11.81 9.75
C LEU A 175 -12.73 12.49 11.09
N GLU A 176 -11.57 12.28 11.66
CA GLU A 176 -11.11 12.83 12.95
C GLU A 176 -10.41 14.18 12.81
N ASP A 177 -10.21 14.69 11.59
CA ASP A 177 -9.63 16.02 11.38
C ASP A 177 -10.44 17.06 12.17
N PRO A 178 -9.82 17.78 13.13
CA PRO A 178 -10.48 18.79 13.94
C PRO A 178 -11.21 19.85 13.11
N ARG A 179 -10.66 20.16 11.92
CA ARG A 179 -11.28 21.13 11.00
C ARG A 179 -12.57 20.59 10.37
N ALA A 180 -12.62 19.28 10.10
CA ALA A 180 -13.83 18.62 9.59
C ALA A 180 -14.90 18.58 10.66
N LEU A 181 -14.55 18.24 11.90
CA LEU A 181 -15.46 18.23 13.05
C LEU A 181 -15.99 19.63 13.34
N GLU A 182 -15.15 20.67 13.38
CA GLU A 182 -15.55 22.05 13.60
C GLU A 182 -16.56 22.55 12.55
N ARG A 183 -16.34 22.22 11.28
CA ARG A 183 -17.28 22.58 10.19
C ARG A 183 -18.65 21.95 10.35
N LEU A 184 -18.73 20.76 10.94
CA LEU A 184 -19.96 20.05 11.26
C LEU A 184 -20.57 20.50 12.60
N GLY A 185 -19.85 21.32 13.37
CA GLY A 185 -20.19 21.65 14.76
C GLY A 185 -20.17 20.43 15.67
N ALA A 186 -19.48 19.36 15.24
CA ALA A 186 -19.38 18.12 15.98
C ALA A 186 -18.20 18.17 16.96
N SER A 187 -18.33 17.47 18.06
CA SER A 187 -17.26 17.33 19.04
C SER A 187 -16.45 16.08 18.82
N ASP A 188 -17.05 15.06 18.19
CA ASP A 188 -16.44 13.75 18.01
C ASP A 188 -17.19 12.89 17.01
N ILE A 189 -16.60 11.77 16.59
CA ILE A 189 -17.24 10.76 15.76
C ILE A 189 -17.01 9.36 16.32
N ALA A 190 -17.87 8.41 15.93
CA ALA A 190 -17.65 6.99 16.14
C ALA A 190 -18.04 6.21 14.89
N LEU A 191 -17.13 5.38 14.40
CA LEU A 191 -17.35 4.48 13.28
C LEU A 191 -17.57 3.06 13.80
N GLY A 192 -18.71 2.46 13.52
CA GLY A 192 -19.01 1.05 13.81
C GLY A 192 -19.18 0.26 12.53
N LEU A 193 -18.42 -0.82 12.37
CA LEU A 193 -18.48 -1.72 11.23
C LEU A 193 -19.16 -3.03 11.59
N LEU A 194 -19.94 -3.58 10.67
CA LEU A 194 -20.67 -4.83 10.85
C LEU A 194 -19.77 -6.01 10.44
N GLU A 195 -19.32 -6.79 11.41
CA GLU A 195 -18.48 -7.96 11.22
C GLU A 195 -19.13 -9.19 11.88
N GLY A 196 -19.47 -10.22 11.11
CA GLY A 196 -20.02 -11.49 11.65
C GLY A 196 -21.27 -11.34 12.51
N GLY A 197 -22.15 -10.37 12.20
CA GLY A 197 -23.38 -10.08 12.99
C GLY A 197 -23.14 -9.30 14.26
N ARG A 198 -21.96 -8.79 14.49
CA ARG A 198 -21.55 -7.89 15.57
C ARG A 198 -21.10 -6.55 15.02
N VAL A 199 -21.27 -5.49 15.77
CA VAL A 199 -20.76 -4.16 15.44
C VAL A 199 -19.44 -3.97 16.15
N ARG A 200 -18.38 -3.79 15.39
CA ARG A 200 -17.06 -3.47 15.89
C ARG A 200 -16.83 -1.98 15.81
N LEU A 201 -16.55 -1.36 16.94
CA LEU A 201 -16.27 0.07 17.00
C LEU A 201 -14.82 0.33 16.59
N ARG A 202 -14.65 1.30 15.71
CA ARG A 202 -13.36 1.83 15.24
C ARG A 202 -13.24 3.31 15.60
N ALA A 203 -13.86 3.71 16.70
CA ALA A 203 -13.87 5.09 17.15
C ALA A 203 -12.60 5.40 17.93
N THR A 204 -12.15 6.61 17.85
CA THR A 204 -10.88 7.02 18.41
C THR A 204 -10.95 8.33 19.15
N GLY A 205 -12.03 9.06 19.14
CA GLY A 205 -12.13 10.34 19.82
C GLY A 205 -12.03 10.28 21.36
N PRO A 206 -11.51 11.33 22.01
CA PRO A 206 -11.30 11.37 23.46
C PRO A 206 -12.59 11.21 24.26
N ALA A 207 -13.74 11.54 23.68
CA ALA A 207 -15.05 11.34 24.32
C ALA A 207 -15.43 9.85 24.46
N LEU A 208 -14.74 8.97 23.77
CA LEU A 208 -15.08 7.56 23.63
C LEU A 208 -14.06 6.63 24.31
N GLY A 209 -13.23 7.16 25.20
CA GLY A 209 -12.18 6.40 25.90
C GLY A 209 -12.68 5.18 26.69
N PHE A 210 -13.99 5.08 26.94
CA PHE A 210 -14.62 3.91 27.56
C PHE A 210 -14.90 2.76 26.57
N ILE A 211 -14.88 3.03 25.26
CA ILE A 211 -15.20 2.04 24.21
C ILE A 211 -14.17 0.92 24.16
N ARG A 212 -12.96 1.12 24.68
CA ARG A 212 -11.94 0.07 24.83
C ARG A 212 -12.40 -1.13 25.69
N GLU A 213 -13.41 -0.95 26.54
CA GLU A 213 -13.98 -2.02 27.35
C GLU A 213 -15.07 -2.83 26.62
N SER A 214 -15.61 -2.31 25.50
CA SER A 214 -16.70 -2.90 24.72
C SER A 214 -16.44 -2.80 23.24
N GLU A 215 -15.32 -3.40 22.74
CA GLU A 215 -14.96 -3.33 21.32
C GLU A 215 -16.03 -3.91 20.38
N HIS A 216 -16.95 -4.73 20.88
CA HIS A 216 -17.99 -5.40 20.09
C HIS A 216 -19.32 -5.45 20.84
N PHE A 217 -20.39 -5.07 20.16
CA PHE A 217 -21.74 -5.34 20.65
C PHE A 217 -22.57 -6.04 19.57
N ARG A 218 -23.62 -6.72 20.01
CA ARG A 218 -24.48 -7.47 19.09
C ARG A 218 -25.44 -6.52 18.36
N LEU A 219 -25.82 -6.90 17.16
CA LEU A 219 -26.74 -6.10 16.34
C LEU A 219 -28.17 -6.01 16.96
N ASP A 220 -28.54 -6.97 17.82
CA ASP A 220 -29.84 -7.00 18.52
C ASP A 220 -29.85 -6.21 19.84
N GLU A 221 -28.70 -5.72 20.30
CA GLU A 221 -28.62 -4.91 21.51
C GLU A 221 -29.24 -3.51 21.34
N PRO A 222 -29.79 -2.91 22.42
CA PRO A 222 -30.52 -1.65 22.37
C PRO A 222 -29.58 -0.44 22.30
N TYR A 223 -28.65 -0.45 21.36
CA TYR A 223 -27.77 0.66 21.06
C TYR A 223 -28.25 1.45 19.83
N PRO A 224 -28.15 2.78 19.82
CA PRO A 224 -28.59 3.59 18.69
C PRO A 224 -27.87 3.23 17.37
N MET A 225 -26.60 2.87 17.44
CA MET A 225 -25.83 2.43 16.28
C MET A 225 -26.30 1.07 15.75
N ALA A 226 -26.59 0.11 16.63
CA ALA A 226 -27.15 -1.19 16.25
C ALA A 226 -28.53 -1.05 15.60
N GLU A 227 -29.41 -0.22 16.17
CA GLU A 227 -30.72 0.09 15.58
C GLU A 227 -30.57 0.73 14.20
N THR A 228 -29.66 1.69 14.05
CA THR A 228 -29.40 2.37 12.77
C THR A 228 -28.96 1.38 11.69
N ILE A 229 -28.06 0.46 12.01
CA ILE A 229 -27.59 -0.58 11.08
C ILE A 229 -28.72 -1.54 10.71
N ARG A 230 -29.47 -2.02 11.71
CA ARG A 230 -30.54 -3.00 11.53
C ARG A 230 -31.71 -2.45 10.72
N THR A 231 -32.10 -1.19 10.96
CA THR A 231 -33.22 -0.55 10.28
C THR A 231 -32.83 0.18 8.99
N VAL A 232 -31.52 0.34 8.75
CA VAL A 232 -30.98 1.15 7.64
C VAL A 232 -31.59 2.57 7.61
N THR A 233 -31.85 3.12 8.78
CA THR A 233 -32.53 4.42 8.92
C THR A 233 -31.69 5.33 9.81
N PRO A 234 -31.41 6.57 9.39
CA PRO A 234 -30.71 7.54 10.22
C PRO A 234 -31.46 7.81 11.53
N ARG A 235 -30.71 7.96 12.61
CA ARG A 235 -31.25 8.34 13.93
C ARG A 235 -30.64 9.65 14.37
N PHE A 236 -31.52 10.62 14.65
CA PHE A 236 -31.14 11.92 15.17
C PHE A 236 -31.68 12.03 16.59
N ILE A 237 -30.78 12.19 17.53
CA ILE A 237 -31.10 12.30 18.96
C ILE A 237 -30.68 13.70 19.38
N GLU A 238 -31.67 14.53 19.70
CA GLU A 238 -31.50 15.98 19.82
C GLU A 238 -31.13 16.45 21.23
N SER A 239 -31.26 15.57 22.23
CA SER A 239 -30.93 15.93 23.61
C SER A 239 -30.54 14.72 24.46
N ARG A 240 -29.85 15.00 25.58
CA ARG A 240 -29.54 13.99 26.59
C ARG A 240 -30.76 13.31 27.15
N ALA A 241 -31.85 14.06 27.38
CA ALA A 241 -33.11 13.52 27.88
C ALA A 241 -33.71 12.51 26.89
N GLU A 242 -33.54 12.70 25.59
CA GLU A 242 -33.96 11.74 24.57
C GLU A 242 -33.11 10.48 24.60
N PHE A 243 -31.81 10.58 24.78
CA PHE A 243 -30.91 9.41 24.96
C PHE A 243 -31.35 8.58 26.18
N GLU A 244 -31.53 9.21 27.31
CA GLU A 244 -31.92 8.53 28.56
C GLU A 244 -33.23 7.77 28.41
N ARG A 245 -34.20 8.35 27.67
CA ARG A 245 -35.50 7.75 27.44
C ARG A 245 -35.46 6.60 26.44
N ARG A 246 -34.71 6.76 25.33
CA ARG A 246 -34.71 5.76 24.22
C ARG A 246 -33.61 4.69 24.36
N TYR A 247 -32.49 5.05 24.93
CA TYR A 247 -31.29 4.18 25.01
C TYR A 247 -30.68 4.23 26.41
N PRO A 248 -31.37 3.76 27.45
CA PRO A 248 -30.89 3.84 28.84
C PRO A 248 -29.54 3.13 29.03
N ALA A 249 -29.22 2.09 28.24
CA ALA A 249 -27.98 1.35 28.30
C ALA A 249 -26.72 2.21 28.01
N VAL A 250 -26.83 3.26 27.18
CA VAL A 250 -25.68 4.14 26.86
C VAL A 250 -25.57 5.36 27.78
N THR A 251 -26.57 5.64 28.61
CA THR A 251 -26.64 6.86 29.40
C THR A 251 -25.46 7.05 30.36
N GLY A 252 -25.00 5.98 31.00
CA GLY A 252 -23.84 6.04 31.89
C GLY A 252 -22.56 6.45 31.18
N HIS A 253 -22.40 6.07 29.93
CA HIS A 253 -21.26 6.39 29.07
C HIS A 253 -21.34 7.83 28.54
N LEU A 254 -22.50 8.25 28.12
CA LEU A 254 -22.76 9.61 27.63
C LEU A 254 -22.53 10.67 28.70
N ARG A 255 -22.87 10.37 29.95
CA ARG A 255 -22.58 11.27 31.09
C ARG A 255 -21.08 11.47 31.30
N ARG A 256 -20.28 10.42 31.14
CA ARG A 256 -18.82 10.50 31.27
C ARG A 256 -18.14 11.20 30.09
N SER A 257 -18.65 11.02 28.88
CA SER A 257 -18.12 11.63 27.66
C SER A 257 -18.53 13.09 27.45
N GLY A 258 -19.54 13.57 28.17
CA GLY A 258 -20.12 14.90 28.00
C GLY A 258 -20.99 15.06 26.72
N ILE A 259 -21.33 13.98 26.03
CA ILE A 259 -22.18 14.00 24.84
C ILE A 259 -23.65 14.23 25.24
N SER A 260 -24.30 15.14 24.53
CA SER A 260 -25.72 15.50 24.74
C SER A 260 -26.61 15.11 23.56
N SER A 261 -26.13 15.23 22.33
CA SER A 261 -26.90 14.89 21.13
C SER A 261 -26.03 14.15 20.10
N ALA A 262 -26.67 13.44 19.17
CA ALA A 262 -25.95 12.70 18.14
C ALA A 262 -26.78 12.44 16.89
N ALA A 263 -26.09 12.31 15.75
CA ALA A 263 -26.64 11.79 14.51
C ALA A 263 -25.98 10.42 14.20
N TYR A 264 -26.78 9.37 14.10
CA TYR A 264 -26.35 8.04 13.68
C TYR A 264 -26.78 7.82 12.23
N LEU A 265 -25.81 7.58 11.36
CA LEU A 265 -25.99 7.48 9.91
C LEU A 265 -25.66 6.05 9.47
N PRO A 266 -26.56 5.34 8.79
CA PRO A 266 -26.26 4.02 8.26
C PRO A 266 -25.25 4.14 7.13
N LEU A 267 -24.21 3.33 7.16
CA LEU A 267 -23.27 3.17 6.07
C LEU A 267 -23.74 2.01 5.21
N VAL A 268 -24.22 2.35 4.02
CA VAL A 268 -24.80 1.39 3.07
C VAL A 268 -23.94 1.34 1.82
N ALA A 269 -23.52 0.15 1.46
CA ALA A 269 -22.75 -0.11 0.26
C ALA A 269 -23.36 -1.29 -0.50
N GLN A 270 -23.55 -1.13 -1.82
CA GLN A 270 -24.19 -2.13 -2.69
C GLN A 270 -25.55 -2.64 -2.12
N GLY A 271 -26.33 -1.74 -1.53
CA GLY A 271 -27.63 -2.08 -0.96
C GLY A 271 -27.61 -2.84 0.37
N ARG A 272 -26.43 -3.05 0.97
CA ARG A 272 -26.27 -3.74 2.26
C ARG A 272 -25.65 -2.80 3.30
N PRO A 273 -26.11 -2.84 4.57
CA PRO A 273 -25.46 -2.11 5.62
C PRO A 273 -24.08 -2.71 5.93
N ILE A 274 -23.05 -1.88 5.86
CA ILE A 274 -21.67 -2.24 6.24
C ILE A 274 -21.29 -1.73 7.62
N GLY A 275 -22.10 -0.82 8.18
CA GLY A 275 -21.85 -0.22 9.47
C GLY A 275 -22.72 1.00 9.74
N ALA A 276 -22.31 1.82 10.69
CA ALA A 276 -22.89 3.14 10.93
C ALA A 276 -21.83 4.13 11.43
N LEU A 277 -22.02 5.39 11.11
CA LEU A 277 -21.27 6.53 11.62
C LEU A 277 -22.11 7.26 12.67
N ALA A 278 -21.56 7.53 13.83
CA ALA A 278 -22.11 8.46 14.80
C ALA A 278 -21.36 9.79 14.73
N VAL A 279 -22.07 10.89 14.60
CA VAL A 279 -21.56 12.26 14.74
C VAL A 279 -22.08 12.79 16.05
N LEU A 280 -21.19 13.17 16.96
CA LEU A 280 -21.45 13.40 18.37
C LEU A 280 -21.31 14.88 18.72
N TYR A 281 -22.21 15.40 19.58
CA TYR A 281 -22.25 16.80 19.97
C TYR A 281 -22.33 16.92 21.50
N ARG A 282 -21.65 17.90 22.06
CA ARG A 282 -21.69 18.17 23.51
C ARG A 282 -22.90 18.96 23.96
N GLU A 283 -23.52 19.67 23.05
CA GLU A 283 -24.69 20.46 23.30
C GLU A 283 -25.95 19.80 22.70
N ASP A 284 -27.11 20.14 23.25
CA ASP A 284 -28.40 19.75 22.67
C ASP A 284 -28.54 20.42 21.29
N THR A 285 -28.66 19.61 20.23
CA THR A 285 -28.62 20.05 18.85
C THR A 285 -29.92 19.70 18.14
N ARG A 286 -30.61 20.70 17.60
CA ARG A 286 -31.76 20.48 16.73
C ARG A 286 -31.34 20.22 15.30
N PHE A 287 -31.64 19.04 14.80
CA PHE A 287 -31.36 18.66 13.43
C PHE A 287 -32.51 19.06 12.50
N GLY A 288 -32.47 20.27 11.96
CA GLY A 288 -33.40 20.70 10.93
C GLY A 288 -33.21 19.86 9.63
N GLU A 289 -34.25 19.89 8.77
CA GLU A 289 -34.32 19.08 7.54
C GLU A 289 -33.03 19.15 6.68
N ARG A 290 -32.44 20.35 6.56
CA ARG A 290 -31.21 20.56 5.79
C ARG A 290 -29.97 19.90 6.44
N ALA A 291 -29.82 20.04 7.76
CA ALA A 291 -28.74 19.41 8.48
C ALA A 291 -28.80 17.88 8.35
N ARG A 292 -30.04 17.35 8.43
CA ARG A 292 -30.27 15.91 8.19
C ARG A 292 -29.84 15.49 6.77
N THR A 293 -30.25 16.26 5.75
CA THR A 293 -29.87 15.97 4.35
C THR A 293 -28.37 16.01 4.15
N LEU A 294 -27.68 17.01 4.72
CA LEU A 294 -26.22 17.13 4.64
C LEU A 294 -25.53 15.92 5.29
N LEU A 295 -25.92 15.57 6.51
CA LEU A 295 -25.31 14.44 7.24
C LEU A 295 -25.57 13.10 6.54
N ILE A 296 -26.78 12.88 6.01
CA ILE A 296 -27.10 11.68 5.24
C ILE A 296 -26.24 11.60 3.97
N GLY A 297 -26.09 12.71 3.26
CA GLY A 297 -25.21 12.78 2.08
C GLY A 297 -23.75 12.46 2.41
N LEU A 298 -23.20 13.01 3.49
CA LEU A 298 -21.88 12.70 3.99
C LEU A 298 -21.75 11.21 4.37
N GLY A 299 -22.75 10.66 5.06
CA GLY A 299 -22.79 9.23 5.40
C GLY A 299 -22.68 8.34 4.16
N SER A 300 -23.35 8.70 3.07
CA SER A 300 -23.25 7.96 1.80
C SER A 300 -21.84 8.03 1.18
N THR A 301 -21.21 9.21 1.18
CA THR A 301 -19.84 9.38 0.68
C THR A 301 -18.84 8.58 1.54
N ILE A 302 -18.99 8.65 2.86
CA ILE A 302 -18.16 7.90 3.81
C ILE A 302 -18.36 6.40 3.63
N ALA A 303 -19.58 5.92 3.43
CA ALA A 303 -19.86 4.51 3.18
C ALA A 303 -19.12 3.97 1.96
N GLN A 304 -19.06 4.73 0.86
CA GLN A 304 -18.32 4.36 -0.34
C GLN A 304 -16.81 4.29 -0.06
N SER A 305 -16.27 5.22 0.72
CA SER A 305 -14.85 5.25 1.05
C SER A 305 -14.46 4.12 2.01
N VAL A 306 -15.27 3.86 3.02
CA VAL A 306 -15.12 2.71 3.93
C VAL A 306 -15.17 1.40 3.14
N GLN A 307 -16.13 1.26 2.21
CA GLN A 307 -16.22 0.05 1.39
C GLN A 307 -14.96 -0.16 0.54
N ARG A 308 -14.45 0.89 -0.12
CA ARG A 308 -13.21 0.79 -0.89
C ARG A 308 -12.03 0.37 -0.01
N ALA A 309 -11.92 0.98 1.17
CA ALA A 309 -10.87 0.66 2.11
C ALA A 309 -10.93 -0.80 2.59
N LEU A 310 -12.12 -1.30 2.94
CA LEU A 310 -12.33 -2.69 3.34
C LEU A 310 -12.01 -3.68 2.21
N PHE A 311 -12.40 -3.39 0.98
CA PHE A 311 -12.02 -4.22 -0.17
C PHE A 311 -10.52 -4.23 -0.40
N TYR A 312 -9.88 -3.09 -0.30
CA TYR A 312 -8.44 -2.98 -0.44
C TYR A 312 -7.69 -3.81 0.64
N GLU A 313 -8.11 -3.69 1.91
CA GLU A 313 -7.54 -4.47 3.02
C GLU A 313 -7.78 -5.97 2.83
N GLN A 314 -8.98 -6.36 2.43
CA GLN A 314 -9.33 -7.77 2.18
C GLN A 314 -8.53 -8.37 1.00
N GLU A 315 -8.37 -7.63 -0.08
CA GLU A 315 -7.54 -8.04 -1.23
C GLU A 315 -6.08 -8.22 -0.80
N LYS A 316 -5.56 -7.28 0.00
CA LYS A 316 -4.21 -7.35 0.56
C LYS A 316 -4.02 -8.56 1.48
N ASP A 317 -4.95 -8.78 2.41
CA ASP A 317 -4.87 -9.91 3.34
C ASP A 317 -4.92 -11.25 2.59
N LEU A 318 -5.79 -11.36 1.57
CA LEU A 318 -5.86 -12.54 0.72
C LEU A 318 -4.55 -12.77 -0.04
N ALA A 319 -3.99 -11.71 -0.62
CA ALA A 319 -2.74 -11.75 -1.35
C ALA A 319 -1.59 -12.20 -0.45
N GLN A 320 -1.46 -11.60 0.73
CA GLN A 320 -0.44 -12.00 1.72
C GLN A 320 -0.65 -13.43 2.23
N GLY A 321 -1.89 -13.83 2.46
CA GLY A 321 -2.21 -15.20 2.88
C GLY A 321 -1.83 -16.24 1.83
N LEU A 322 -2.08 -15.97 0.55
CA LEU A 322 -1.67 -16.84 -0.56
C LEU A 322 -0.14 -16.93 -0.65
N GLN A 323 0.56 -15.83 -0.58
CA GLN A 323 2.02 -15.78 -0.61
C GLN A 323 2.64 -16.57 0.55
N GLN A 324 2.17 -16.37 1.79
CA GLN A 324 2.63 -17.13 2.94
C GLN A 324 2.37 -18.65 2.80
N ALA A 325 1.25 -19.03 2.18
CA ALA A 325 0.95 -20.44 1.93
C ALA A 325 1.88 -21.07 0.87
N MET A 326 2.45 -20.26 -0.02
CA MET A 326 3.38 -20.69 -1.07
C MET A 326 4.83 -20.78 -0.60
N LEU A 327 5.22 -20.09 0.47
CA LEU A 327 6.55 -20.19 1.07
C LEU A 327 6.69 -21.46 1.97
N PRO A 328 7.93 -21.91 2.26
CA PRO A 328 8.13 -23.04 3.16
C PRO A 328 7.58 -22.75 4.57
N ARG A 329 6.70 -23.62 5.06
CA ARG A 329 6.12 -23.48 6.42
C ARG A 329 7.15 -23.63 7.53
N SER A 330 8.21 -24.39 7.28
CA SER A 330 9.30 -24.60 8.22
C SER A 330 10.58 -24.94 7.46
N ILE A 331 11.70 -24.49 7.96
CA ILE A 331 13.00 -24.90 7.46
C ILE A 331 13.40 -26.21 8.14
N PRO A 332 13.75 -27.25 7.36
CA PRO A 332 14.20 -28.51 7.93
C PRO A 332 15.48 -28.31 8.74
N ALA A 333 15.65 -29.08 9.81
CA ALA A 333 16.91 -29.13 10.52
C ALA A 333 18.00 -29.72 9.61
N VAL A 334 19.07 -28.97 9.39
CA VAL A 334 20.16 -29.35 8.50
C VAL A 334 21.35 -29.78 9.38
N PRO A 335 21.71 -31.09 9.38
CA PRO A 335 22.90 -31.55 10.06
C PRO A 335 24.17 -30.90 9.49
N GLY A 336 25.02 -30.37 10.34
CA GLY A 336 26.28 -29.71 9.93
C GLY A 336 26.16 -28.23 9.54
N ALA A 337 24.96 -27.64 9.54
CA ALA A 337 24.79 -26.20 9.33
C ALA A 337 23.77 -25.57 10.28
N ARG A 338 23.80 -24.27 10.36
CA ARG A 338 22.72 -23.41 10.88
C ARG A 338 22.19 -22.58 9.71
N ILE A 339 20.89 -22.49 9.59
CA ILE A 339 20.23 -21.73 8.54
C ILE A 339 19.33 -20.66 9.20
N ALA A 340 19.38 -19.46 8.66
CA ALA A 340 18.43 -18.39 8.95
C ALA A 340 17.84 -17.89 7.63
N VAL A 341 16.54 -17.65 7.62
CA VAL A 341 15.83 -17.12 6.46
C VAL A 341 14.97 -15.94 6.88
N ARG A 342 14.84 -14.98 5.99
CA ARG A 342 13.85 -13.90 6.14
C ARG A 342 13.19 -13.65 4.81
N TYR A 343 11.94 -13.31 4.89
CA TYR A 343 11.14 -12.87 3.76
C TYR A 343 10.42 -11.57 4.15
N ARG A 344 10.43 -10.62 3.25
CA ARG A 344 9.75 -9.35 3.41
C ARG A 344 9.11 -8.96 2.09
N SER A 345 7.80 -8.78 2.08
CA SER A 345 7.10 -8.23 0.92
C SER A 345 7.22 -6.71 0.84
N ALA A 346 7.18 -6.18 -0.39
CA ALA A 346 7.19 -4.74 -0.65
C ALA A 346 6.08 -4.01 0.11
N ARG A 347 6.35 -2.75 0.55
CA ARG A 347 5.41 -1.95 1.35
C ARG A 347 4.15 -1.50 0.61
N ALA A 348 4.10 -1.56 -0.70
CA ALA A 348 3.03 -0.95 -1.51
C ALA A 348 1.65 -1.65 -1.48
N GLY A 349 1.46 -2.65 -0.64
CA GLY A 349 0.13 -3.07 -0.15
C GLY A 349 -0.80 -3.83 -1.10
N ARG A 350 -0.48 -3.95 -2.39
CA ARG A 350 -1.23 -4.75 -3.37
C ARG A 350 -0.44 -5.92 -3.93
N ASP A 351 0.85 -5.92 -3.71
CA ASP A 351 1.77 -6.74 -4.46
C ASP A 351 2.05 -8.02 -3.70
N VAL A 352 1.82 -9.14 -4.38
CA VAL A 352 2.19 -10.47 -3.91
C VAL A 352 3.52 -10.76 -4.56
N GLY A 353 4.59 -10.91 -3.76
CA GLY A 353 5.94 -11.04 -4.27
C GLY A 353 6.18 -12.26 -5.14
N GLY A 354 7.08 -12.07 -6.11
CA GLY A 354 7.65 -13.13 -6.93
C GLY A 354 8.79 -13.88 -6.27
N ASP A 355 9.35 -13.33 -5.19
CA ASP A 355 10.51 -13.85 -4.47
C ASP A 355 10.20 -15.12 -3.69
N TRP A 356 11.15 -16.04 -3.65
CA TRP A 356 11.06 -17.20 -2.77
C TRP A 356 12.43 -17.73 -2.38
N TYR A 357 12.43 -18.58 -1.37
CA TYR A 357 13.54 -19.44 -0.98
C TYR A 357 13.04 -20.86 -0.70
N ASP A 358 13.92 -21.85 -0.75
CA ASP A 358 13.64 -23.19 -0.25
C ASP A 358 14.90 -23.86 0.30
N VAL A 359 14.71 -24.77 1.26
CA VAL A 359 15.75 -25.63 1.80
C VAL A 359 15.26 -27.07 1.68
N ILE A 360 15.99 -27.85 0.91
CA ILE A 360 15.54 -29.16 0.44
C ILE A 360 16.50 -30.23 0.95
N PRO A 361 16.04 -31.18 1.78
CA PRO A 361 16.84 -32.35 2.09
C PRO A 361 17.04 -33.18 0.82
N LEU A 362 18.30 -33.45 0.46
CA LEU A 362 18.66 -34.21 -0.72
C LEU A 362 19.12 -35.63 -0.34
N PRO A 363 19.04 -36.59 -1.29
CA PRO A 363 19.63 -37.90 -1.10
C PRO A 363 21.12 -37.79 -0.71
N GLY A 364 21.55 -38.67 0.18
CA GLY A 364 22.94 -38.72 0.61
C GLY A 364 23.35 -37.77 1.72
N GLY A 365 22.37 -37.05 2.34
CA GLY A 365 22.65 -36.11 3.42
C GLY A 365 23.06 -34.72 2.92
N HIS A 366 22.97 -34.48 1.61
CA HIS A 366 23.17 -33.17 1.02
C HIS A 366 21.96 -32.25 1.31
N THR A 367 22.15 -30.97 1.07
CA THR A 367 21.10 -29.96 1.26
C THR A 367 21.03 -29.08 0.03
N GLY A 368 19.84 -29.07 -0.59
CA GLY A 368 19.53 -28.12 -1.66
C GLY A 368 19.13 -26.77 -1.08
N LEU A 369 19.72 -25.71 -1.57
CA LEU A 369 19.35 -24.33 -1.26
C LEU A 369 18.86 -23.67 -2.54
N VAL A 370 17.69 -23.06 -2.48
CA VAL A 370 17.08 -22.38 -3.62
C VAL A 370 16.75 -20.95 -3.20
N ILE A 371 17.04 -20.02 -4.07
CA ILE A 371 16.51 -18.67 -4.00
C ILE A 371 16.19 -18.20 -5.41
N GLY A 372 15.14 -17.44 -5.59
CA GLY A 372 14.76 -16.95 -6.89
C GLY A 372 13.73 -15.83 -6.83
N ASP A 373 13.50 -15.23 -7.99
CA ASP A 373 12.54 -14.17 -8.20
C ASP A 373 11.82 -14.35 -9.53
N VAL A 374 10.50 -14.22 -9.53
CA VAL A 374 9.64 -14.24 -10.71
C VAL A 374 9.37 -12.80 -11.13
N GLN A 375 9.62 -12.48 -12.38
CA GLN A 375 9.32 -11.15 -12.94
C GLN A 375 7.92 -10.66 -12.57
N GLY A 376 7.85 -9.52 -11.82
CA GLY A 376 6.62 -8.85 -11.41
C GLY A 376 6.14 -9.24 -10.01
N HIS A 377 5.24 -8.44 -9.48
CA HIS A 377 4.79 -8.45 -8.08
C HIS A 377 3.26 -8.51 -8.00
N ASP A 378 2.63 -9.48 -8.64
CA ASP A 378 1.19 -9.70 -8.62
C ASP A 378 0.84 -11.17 -8.31
N THR A 379 -0.44 -11.45 -8.18
CA THR A 379 -0.94 -12.80 -7.87
C THR A 379 -0.52 -13.84 -8.90
N HIS A 380 -0.30 -13.45 -10.16
CA HIS A 380 0.17 -14.35 -11.21
C HIS A 380 1.66 -14.72 -11.00
N ALA A 381 2.51 -13.73 -10.65
CA ALA A 381 3.91 -13.99 -10.30
C ALA A 381 4.01 -14.97 -9.12
N ALA A 382 3.22 -14.77 -8.08
CA ALA A 382 3.18 -15.68 -6.93
C ALA A 382 2.70 -17.09 -7.31
N ALA A 383 1.71 -17.21 -8.21
CA ALA A 383 1.25 -18.53 -8.67
C ALA A 383 2.36 -19.28 -9.42
N VAL A 384 3.09 -18.59 -10.32
CA VAL A 384 4.24 -19.13 -11.05
C VAL A 384 5.35 -19.53 -10.06
N MET A 385 5.68 -18.66 -9.09
CA MET A 385 6.63 -18.91 -8.03
C MET A 385 6.32 -20.19 -7.24
N GLY A 386 5.06 -20.32 -6.78
CA GLY A 386 4.63 -21.48 -6.01
C GLY A 386 4.74 -22.79 -6.78
N GLN A 387 4.37 -22.80 -8.07
CA GLN A 387 4.49 -23.98 -8.93
C GLN A 387 5.95 -24.33 -9.20
N LEU A 388 6.78 -23.33 -9.55
CA LEU A 388 8.18 -23.52 -9.83
C LEU A 388 8.96 -24.03 -8.61
N ARG A 389 8.67 -23.50 -7.42
CA ARG A 389 9.26 -23.96 -6.16
C ARG A 389 8.97 -25.44 -5.93
N ILE A 390 7.72 -25.90 -6.16
CA ILE A 390 7.35 -27.31 -5.99
C ILE A 390 8.10 -28.19 -6.99
N VAL A 391 8.21 -27.76 -8.22
CA VAL A 391 8.88 -28.51 -9.30
C VAL A 391 10.39 -28.59 -9.06
N LEU A 392 11.04 -27.50 -8.69
CA LEU A 392 12.46 -27.49 -8.30
C LEU A 392 12.72 -28.43 -7.13
N ARG A 393 11.85 -28.36 -6.11
CA ARG A 393 11.93 -29.27 -4.95
C ARG A 393 11.79 -30.74 -5.33
N ALA A 394 10.85 -31.07 -6.23
CA ALA A 394 10.63 -32.43 -6.68
C ALA A 394 11.88 -32.99 -7.42
N TYR A 395 12.37 -32.26 -8.43
CA TYR A 395 13.54 -32.68 -9.19
C TYR A 395 14.81 -32.76 -8.33
N ALA A 396 14.99 -31.82 -7.41
CA ALA A 396 16.11 -31.85 -6.48
C ALA A 396 16.03 -33.07 -5.53
N ALA A 397 14.86 -33.35 -4.96
CA ALA A 397 14.62 -34.50 -4.06
C ALA A 397 14.79 -35.84 -4.76
N GLU A 398 14.53 -35.93 -6.06
CA GLU A 398 14.85 -37.12 -6.89
C GLU A 398 16.37 -37.33 -7.05
N GLY A 399 17.19 -36.34 -6.68
CA GLY A 399 18.67 -36.43 -6.74
C GLY A 399 19.23 -36.09 -8.12
N HIS A 400 18.50 -35.36 -8.95
CA HIS A 400 19.06 -34.87 -10.21
C HIS A 400 20.23 -33.89 -9.98
N PRO A 401 21.25 -33.88 -10.85
CA PRO A 401 22.33 -32.89 -10.80
C PRO A 401 21.81 -31.45 -10.92
N PRO A 402 22.47 -30.44 -10.31
CA PRO A 402 22.02 -29.05 -10.30
C PRO A 402 21.65 -28.49 -11.68
N ALA A 403 22.50 -28.71 -12.70
CA ALA A 403 22.20 -28.26 -14.06
C ALA A 403 20.93 -28.89 -14.64
N THR A 404 20.68 -30.18 -14.33
CA THR A 404 19.48 -30.88 -14.79
C THR A 404 18.23 -30.37 -14.08
N VAL A 405 18.32 -30.07 -12.78
CA VAL A 405 17.23 -29.45 -12.01
C VAL A 405 16.80 -28.13 -12.65
N MET A 406 17.78 -27.25 -12.96
CA MET A 406 17.50 -25.95 -13.58
C MET A 406 16.95 -26.09 -15.01
N ALA A 407 17.53 -26.98 -15.81
CA ALA A 407 17.06 -27.21 -17.19
C ALA A 407 15.62 -27.74 -17.23
N ARG A 408 15.25 -28.68 -16.33
CA ARG A 408 13.88 -29.19 -16.21
C ARG A 408 12.91 -28.16 -15.69
N ALA A 409 13.33 -27.35 -14.72
CA ALA A 409 12.52 -26.23 -14.20
C ALA A 409 12.25 -25.17 -15.29
N SER A 410 13.25 -24.87 -16.13
CA SER A 410 13.06 -23.96 -17.27
C SER A 410 12.12 -24.55 -18.33
N ALA A 411 12.22 -25.86 -18.60
CA ALA A 411 11.30 -26.53 -19.51
C ALA A 411 9.85 -26.49 -18.98
N PHE A 412 9.67 -26.75 -17.68
CA PHE A 412 8.36 -26.68 -17.03
C PHE A 412 7.75 -25.28 -17.09
N LEU A 413 8.55 -24.23 -16.84
CA LEU A 413 8.06 -22.84 -16.88
C LEU A 413 7.47 -22.48 -18.24
N ARG A 414 8.00 -23.03 -19.33
CA ARG A 414 7.48 -22.83 -20.69
C ARG A 414 6.13 -23.51 -20.93
N GLU A 415 5.87 -24.62 -20.24
CA GLU A 415 4.59 -25.33 -20.33
C GLU A 415 3.46 -24.60 -19.56
N LEU A 416 3.82 -23.63 -18.70
CA LEU A 416 2.86 -22.86 -17.93
C LEU A 416 2.15 -21.75 -18.72
N ASP A 417 2.44 -21.57 -20.02
CA ASP A 417 1.86 -20.55 -20.87
C ASP A 417 1.92 -19.13 -20.23
N THR A 418 3.11 -18.79 -19.72
CA THR A 418 3.38 -17.51 -19.07
C THR A 418 4.44 -16.72 -19.84
N ASP A 419 4.24 -15.42 -19.97
CA ASP A 419 5.22 -14.48 -20.56
C ASP A 419 6.35 -14.12 -19.59
N ARG A 420 6.34 -14.65 -18.37
CA ARG A 420 7.29 -14.28 -17.32
C ARG A 420 8.53 -15.14 -17.37
N PHE A 421 9.65 -14.49 -17.12
CA PHE A 421 10.91 -15.18 -16.85
C PHE A 421 11.20 -15.19 -15.33
N VAL A 422 12.11 -16.06 -14.94
CA VAL A 422 12.43 -16.26 -13.53
C VAL A 422 13.94 -16.27 -13.34
N THR A 423 14.44 -15.48 -12.39
CA THR A 423 15.82 -15.59 -11.93
C THR A 423 15.88 -16.60 -10.79
N CYS A 424 16.88 -17.47 -10.81
CA CYS A 424 17.01 -18.53 -9.80
C CYS A 424 18.46 -18.93 -9.56
N LEU A 425 18.81 -19.18 -8.31
CA LEU A 425 20.04 -19.83 -7.91
C LEU A 425 19.68 -21.11 -7.14
N TYR A 426 20.31 -22.21 -7.53
CA TYR A 426 20.23 -23.51 -6.84
C TYR A 426 21.62 -23.97 -6.45
N ALA A 427 21.81 -24.35 -5.20
CA ALA A 427 23.03 -24.92 -4.67
C ALA A 427 22.78 -26.29 -4.05
N ASP A 428 23.52 -27.30 -4.45
CA ASP A 428 23.63 -28.61 -3.79
C ASP A 428 24.84 -28.55 -2.85
N ALA A 429 24.59 -28.59 -1.55
CA ALA A 429 25.62 -28.46 -0.51
C ALA A 429 25.89 -29.80 0.17
N ASP A 430 27.10 -30.32 0.00
CA ASP A 430 27.66 -31.36 0.86
C ASP A 430 28.33 -30.70 2.08
N LEU A 431 27.63 -30.68 3.17
CA LEU A 431 28.09 -30.04 4.42
C LEU A 431 29.16 -30.85 5.14
N THR A 432 29.38 -32.10 4.74
CA THR A 432 30.42 -32.96 5.27
C THR A 432 31.79 -32.51 4.73
N THR A 433 31.90 -32.37 3.42
CA THR A 433 33.11 -31.88 2.77
C THR A 433 33.19 -30.36 2.74
N GLY A 434 32.06 -29.67 2.71
CA GLY A 434 31.96 -28.22 2.50
C GLY A 434 31.91 -27.84 1.03
N VAL A 435 31.75 -28.78 0.13
CA VAL A 435 31.65 -28.53 -1.31
C VAL A 435 30.22 -28.19 -1.68
N LEU A 436 30.04 -27.06 -2.35
CA LEU A 436 28.78 -26.62 -2.90
C LEU A 436 28.84 -26.61 -4.41
N GLN A 437 27.88 -27.26 -5.08
CA GLN A 437 27.68 -27.16 -6.52
C GLN A 437 26.58 -26.15 -6.80
N ILE A 438 26.93 -25.00 -7.36
CA ILE A 438 26.02 -23.88 -7.54
C ILE A 438 25.72 -23.67 -9.02
N VAL A 439 24.45 -23.47 -9.34
CA VAL A 439 23.94 -23.12 -10.66
C VAL A 439 23.14 -21.86 -10.58
N ARG A 440 23.31 -20.94 -11.51
CA ARG A 440 22.65 -19.65 -11.55
C ARG A 440 21.97 -19.43 -12.89
N ALA A 441 20.68 -19.12 -12.86
CA ALA A 441 19.85 -18.72 -14.00
C ALA A 441 19.47 -17.24 -13.88
N GLY A 442 20.34 -16.33 -14.34
CA GLY A 442 20.09 -14.88 -14.30
C GLY A 442 20.04 -14.23 -12.92
N HIS A 443 20.14 -15.01 -11.83
CA HIS A 443 20.04 -14.51 -10.46
C HIS A 443 21.35 -13.84 -10.00
N LEU A 444 21.34 -13.18 -8.83
CA LEU A 444 22.49 -12.54 -8.21
C LEU A 444 23.59 -13.57 -7.83
N ASP A 445 24.85 -13.13 -7.81
CA ASP A 445 25.95 -13.94 -7.29
C ASP A 445 25.82 -14.12 -5.77
N PRO A 446 26.15 -15.29 -5.23
CA PRO A 446 26.19 -15.50 -3.79
C PRO A 446 27.34 -14.72 -3.14
N MET A 447 27.22 -14.48 -1.84
CA MET A 447 28.31 -13.93 -1.03
C MET A 447 28.72 -14.93 0.05
N VAL A 448 29.98 -14.86 0.46
CA VAL A 448 30.48 -15.65 1.58
C VAL A 448 31.11 -14.72 2.62
N ARG A 449 30.60 -14.85 3.87
CA ARG A 449 31.25 -14.27 5.04
C ARG A 449 32.14 -15.30 5.67
N ALA A 450 33.46 -15.05 5.68
CA ALA A 450 34.45 -15.89 6.35
C ALA A 450 34.31 -15.77 7.90
N ALA A 451 34.95 -16.70 8.61
CA ALA A 451 34.94 -16.72 10.08
C ALA A 451 35.57 -15.47 10.70
N ASP A 452 36.49 -14.81 10.00
CA ASP A 452 37.13 -13.55 10.40
C ASP A 452 36.24 -12.32 10.17
N GLY A 453 35.05 -12.52 9.58
CA GLY A 453 34.09 -11.45 9.26
C GLY A 453 34.26 -10.87 7.84
N THR A 454 35.29 -11.20 7.11
CA THR A 454 35.47 -10.77 5.71
C THR A 454 34.31 -11.27 4.86
N CYS A 455 33.67 -10.38 4.08
CA CYS A 455 32.56 -10.74 3.21
C CYS A 455 32.91 -10.44 1.77
N THR A 456 32.83 -11.46 0.90
CA THR A 456 33.20 -11.39 -0.51
C THR A 456 32.08 -11.94 -1.40
N ARG A 457 31.90 -11.33 -2.57
CA ARG A 457 31.08 -11.87 -3.66
C ARG A 457 31.79 -13.03 -4.31
N VAL A 458 31.06 -14.11 -4.55
CA VAL A 458 31.61 -15.31 -5.21
C VAL A 458 31.08 -15.33 -6.64
N PRO A 459 31.89 -15.09 -7.65
CA PRO A 459 31.42 -15.09 -9.03
C PRO A 459 31.03 -16.51 -9.45
N VAL A 460 29.79 -16.69 -9.86
CA VAL A 460 29.26 -17.94 -10.38
C VAL A 460 28.88 -17.74 -11.84
N PRO A 461 29.40 -18.55 -12.79
CA PRO A 461 28.99 -18.48 -14.18
C PRO A 461 27.46 -18.58 -14.30
N GLY A 462 26.81 -17.62 -14.97
CA GLY A 462 25.36 -17.55 -15.09
C GLY A 462 24.85 -18.16 -16.39
N GLY A 463 23.73 -18.85 -16.32
CA GLY A 463 22.87 -19.16 -17.47
C GLY A 463 21.79 -18.09 -17.66
N MET A 464 21.07 -18.19 -18.77
CA MET A 464 19.89 -17.34 -19.02
C MET A 464 18.83 -17.57 -17.94
N PRO A 465 18.01 -16.54 -17.58
CA PRO A 465 16.85 -16.73 -16.74
C PRO A 465 15.95 -17.87 -17.25
N LEU A 466 15.29 -18.55 -16.31
CA LEU A 466 14.35 -19.61 -16.67
C LEU A 466 13.21 -19.01 -17.51
N GLY A 467 12.80 -19.74 -18.53
CA GLY A 467 11.77 -19.30 -19.48
C GLY A 467 12.29 -18.61 -20.74
N LEU A 468 13.43 -17.91 -20.69
CA LEU A 468 13.99 -17.16 -21.85
C LEU A 468 14.85 -17.99 -22.81
N SER A 469 15.25 -19.16 -22.41
CA SER A 469 16.31 -19.93 -23.07
C SER A 469 15.96 -20.54 -24.44
N VAL A 470 14.70 -20.48 -24.91
CA VAL A 470 14.26 -21.11 -26.15
C VAL A 470 14.64 -20.33 -27.39
N GLU A 471 14.63 -19.00 -27.31
CA GLU A 471 14.99 -18.13 -28.43
C GLU A 471 16.47 -18.12 -28.76
N PHE A 472 17.33 -18.56 -27.85
CA PHE A 472 18.79 -18.44 -27.90
C PHE A 472 19.57 -19.76 -27.99
N GLY A 473 18.91 -20.92 -28.15
CA GLY A 473 19.62 -22.21 -28.32
C GLY A 473 19.66 -23.09 -27.06
N GLN A 474 20.60 -24.02 -26.96
CA GLN A 474 20.64 -25.04 -25.91
C GLN A 474 20.73 -24.45 -24.51
N LEU A 475 19.84 -24.95 -23.61
CA LEU A 475 19.83 -24.70 -22.18
C LEU A 475 21.10 -25.23 -21.50
N GLN A 476 22.14 -24.42 -21.43
CA GLN A 476 23.32 -24.75 -20.63
C GLN A 476 23.30 -23.91 -19.35
N TYR A 477 23.23 -24.59 -18.22
CA TYR A 477 23.40 -23.99 -16.91
C TYR A 477 24.76 -24.47 -16.34
N PRO A 478 25.83 -23.64 -16.44
CA PRO A 478 27.13 -24.02 -15.94
C PRO A 478 27.10 -24.24 -14.42
N VAL A 479 27.81 -25.28 -13.98
CA VAL A 479 27.94 -25.60 -12.55
C VAL A 479 29.25 -25.02 -12.03
N ALA A 480 29.19 -24.21 -10.99
CA ALA A 480 30.36 -23.76 -10.25
C ALA A 480 30.54 -24.60 -8.98
N THR A 481 31.78 -24.92 -8.65
CA THR A 481 32.12 -25.54 -7.37
C THR A 481 32.68 -24.49 -6.42
N VAL A 482 32.07 -24.35 -5.25
CA VAL A 482 32.46 -23.40 -4.20
C VAL A 482 32.74 -24.18 -2.92
N GLU A 483 33.87 -23.90 -2.28
CA GLU A 483 34.24 -24.50 -1.00
C GLU A 483 33.79 -23.58 0.13
N LEU A 484 33.04 -24.11 1.08
CA LEU A 484 32.59 -23.40 2.28
C LEU A 484 33.27 -23.97 3.51
N ASP A 485 34.26 -23.29 4.02
CA ASP A 485 34.99 -23.70 5.23
C ASP A 485 34.09 -23.73 6.46
N PRO A 486 34.46 -24.53 7.47
CA PRO A 486 33.77 -24.51 8.76
C PRO A 486 33.76 -23.11 9.39
N GLY A 487 32.58 -22.62 9.82
CA GLY A 487 32.39 -21.27 10.38
C GLY A 487 32.04 -20.23 9.33
N ASN A 488 32.28 -20.47 8.05
CA ASN A 488 31.87 -19.56 6.97
C ASN A 488 30.38 -19.59 6.76
N THR A 489 29.84 -18.45 6.32
CA THR A 489 28.40 -18.24 6.05
C THR A 489 28.20 -17.95 4.58
N LEU A 490 27.44 -18.79 3.89
CA LEU A 490 26.89 -18.50 2.57
C LEU A 490 25.68 -17.56 2.73
N ILE A 491 25.61 -16.55 1.87
CA ILE A 491 24.57 -15.54 1.83
C ILE A 491 23.97 -15.55 0.44
N LEU A 492 22.69 -15.84 0.37
CA LEU A 492 21.87 -15.77 -0.83
C LEU A 492 20.78 -14.72 -0.61
N CYS A 493 20.53 -13.87 -1.59
CA CYS A 493 19.50 -12.84 -1.50
C CYS A 493 18.94 -12.52 -2.88
N THR A 494 17.72 -11.98 -2.90
CA THR A 494 17.10 -11.39 -4.08
C THR A 494 17.54 -9.93 -4.25
N ASP A 495 17.25 -9.35 -5.41
CA ASP A 495 17.72 -8.03 -5.81
C ASP A 495 17.21 -6.90 -4.90
N GLY A 496 16.00 -6.99 -4.35
CA GLY A 496 15.46 -6.02 -3.41
C GLY A 496 16.34 -5.75 -2.18
N LEU A 497 17.27 -6.68 -1.83
CA LEU A 497 18.27 -6.44 -0.78
C LEU A 497 19.44 -5.57 -1.27
N VAL A 498 19.79 -5.66 -2.54
CA VAL A 498 20.99 -5.05 -3.13
C VAL A 498 20.65 -3.81 -3.94
N GLU A 499 19.56 -3.83 -4.71
CA GLU A 499 19.13 -2.71 -5.54
C GLU A 499 18.71 -1.50 -4.72
N ARG A 500 19.14 -0.34 -5.20
CA ARG A 500 18.81 0.98 -4.60
C ARG A 500 18.47 1.96 -5.71
N PRO A 501 17.44 2.77 -5.56
CA PRO A 501 17.11 3.80 -6.55
C PRO A 501 18.31 4.72 -6.81
N GLY A 502 18.84 4.69 -8.04
CA GLY A 502 19.93 5.56 -8.49
C GLY A 502 21.35 5.06 -8.24
N ASP A 503 21.53 3.91 -7.58
CA ASP A 503 22.85 3.30 -7.35
C ASP A 503 23.12 2.20 -8.40
N ASP A 504 24.39 1.90 -8.63
CA ASP A 504 24.81 0.72 -9.39
C ASP A 504 24.72 -0.55 -8.52
N LEU A 505 24.46 -1.70 -9.14
CA LEU A 505 24.37 -2.99 -8.48
C LEU A 505 25.64 -3.32 -7.67
N ASP A 506 26.82 -2.93 -8.17
CA ASP A 506 28.10 -3.13 -7.46
C ASP A 506 28.20 -2.27 -6.19
N ASP A 507 27.57 -1.09 -6.15
CA ASP A 507 27.46 -0.25 -4.95
C ASP A 507 26.56 -0.91 -3.90
N GLY A 508 25.48 -1.52 -4.35
CA GLY A 508 24.61 -2.33 -3.51
C GLY A 508 25.35 -3.49 -2.86
N PHE A 509 26.10 -4.26 -3.63
CA PHE A 509 26.93 -5.35 -3.10
C PHE A 509 28.00 -4.86 -2.11
N ARG A 510 28.66 -3.73 -2.38
CA ARG A 510 29.62 -3.13 -1.44
C ARG A 510 28.97 -2.76 -0.11
N THR A 511 27.77 -2.23 -0.17
CA THR A 511 27.01 -1.87 1.04
C THR A 511 26.57 -3.13 1.80
N LEU A 512 26.05 -4.14 1.10
CA LEU A 512 25.69 -5.42 1.71
C LEU A 512 26.92 -6.08 2.36
N ALA A 513 28.08 -6.11 1.68
CA ALA A 513 29.31 -6.65 2.23
C ALA A 513 29.73 -5.93 3.54
N ARG A 514 29.57 -4.60 3.60
CA ARG A 514 29.84 -3.81 4.79
C ARG A 514 28.88 -4.17 5.92
N LEU A 515 27.57 -4.21 5.66
CA LEU A 515 26.55 -4.55 6.66
C LEU A 515 26.77 -5.97 7.21
N VAL A 516 27.09 -6.92 6.35
CA VAL A 516 27.39 -8.29 6.76
C VAL A 516 28.67 -8.36 7.60
N ARG A 517 29.73 -7.64 7.23
CA ARG A 517 31.00 -7.60 7.97
C ARG A 517 30.83 -7.00 9.36
N GLU A 518 30.08 -5.90 9.48
CA GLU A 518 29.84 -5.15 10.71
C GLU A 518 28.71 -5.75 11.54
N GLY A 519 27.91 -6.63 10.94
CA GLY A 519 26.72 -7.23 11.57
C GLY A 519 27.03 -8.30 12.62
N PRO A 520 26.03 -8.68 13.39
CA PRO A 520 26.18 -9.64 14.49
C PRO A 520 26.67 -11.00 14.00
N ALA A 521 27.25 -11.75 14.95
CA ALA A 521 27.71 -13.11 14.70
C ALA A 521 26.58 -14.13 14.64
N ASP A 522 25.46 -13.89 15.32
CA ASP A 522 24.26 -14.73 15.26
C ASP A 522 23.58 -14.57 13.89
N LEU A 523 23.15 -15.69 13.27
CA LEU A 523 22.57 -15.67 11.94
C LEU A 523 21.17 -15.04 11.89
N ASP A 524 20.38 -15.27 12.94
CA ASP A 524 19.03 -14.72 12.99
C ASP A 524 19.08 -13.22 13.20
N GLU A 525 19.94 -12.75 14.12
CA GLU A 525 20.17 -11.32 14.34
C GLU A 525 20.76 -10.64 13.08
N LEU A 526 21.67 -11.31 12.37
CA LEU A 526 22.22 -10.78 11.11
C LEU A 526 21.12 -10.62 10.05
N ALA A 527 20.28 -11.62 9.89
CA ALA A 527 19.16 -11.56 8.96
C ALA A 527 18.18 -10.44 9.31
N ASP A 528 17.91 -10.21 10.61
CA ASP A 528 17.07 -9.11 11.08
C ASP A 528 17.70 -7.74 10.79
N VAL A 529 19.01 -7.58 10.97
CA VAL A 529 19.74 -6.34 10.63
C VAL A 529 19.65 -6.04 9.14
N LEU A 530 19.79 -7.05 8.28
CA LEU A 530 19.66 -6.90 6.83
C LEU A 530 18.26 -6.48 6.42
N CYS A 531 17.23 -7.09 7.00
CA CYS A 531 15.84 -6.67 6.77
C CYS A 531 15.57 -5.24 7.26
N ALA A 532 16.07 -4.87 8.44
CA ALA A 532 15.90 -3.53 8.98
C ALA A 532 16.56 -2.43 8.13
N ASP A 533 17.65 -2.76 7.39
CA ASP A 533 18.23 -1.84 6.42
C ASP A 533 17.29 -1.53 5.26
N VAL A 534 16.60 -2.55 4.75
CA VAL A 534 15.59 -2.39 3.70
C VAL A 534 14.42 -1.53 4.20
N ASP A 535 13.98 -1.73 5.46
CA ASP A 535 12.91 -0.93 6.08
C ASP A 535 13.25 0.55 6.16
N ARG A 536 14.49 0.88 6.49
CA ARG A 536 14.97 2.26 6.57
C ARG A 536 15.04 2.96 5.22
N ARG A 537 15.18 2.19 4.14
CA ARG A 537 15.31 2.71 2.77
C ARG A 537 13.99 2.90 2.04
N ASP A 538 12.86 2.55 2.68
CA ASP A 538 11.55 2.42 2.02
C ASP A 538 11.61 1.52 0.77
N GLY A 539 12.27 0.35 0.93
CA GLY A 539 12.47 -0.62 -0.15
C GLY A 539 11.18 -0.93 -0.88
N LEU A 540 11.21 -0.75 -2.20
CA LEU A 540 10.05 -0.85 -3.08
C LEU A 540 9.79 -2.27 -3.56
N ASP A 541 10.77 -3.19 -3.36
CA ASP A 541 10.69 -4.57 -3.84
C ASP A 541 10.67 -5.59 -2.72
N ASP A 542 10.27 -6.80 -3.06
CA ASP A 542 10.31 -7.95 -2.17
C ASP A 542 11.75 -8.33 -1.85
N VAL A 543 11.97 -8.95 -0.70
CA VAL A 543 13.29 -9.39 -0.27
C VAL A 543 13.20 -10.78 0.31
N ALA A 544 13.94 -11.69 -0.27
CA ALA A 544 14.23 -12.99 0.31
C ALA A 544 15.71 -13.07 0.71
N ILE A 545 15.98 -13.59 1.90
CA ILE A 545 17.33 -13.79 2.42
C ILE A 545 17.44 -15.23 2.93
N LEU A 546 18.50 -15.92 2.50
CA LEU A 546 18.86 -17.23 3.00
C LEU A 546 20.34 -17.22 3.42
N LEU A 547 20.58 -17.41 4.69
CA LEU A 547 21.90 -17.49 5.30
C LEU A 547 22.15 -18.94 5.74
N MET A 548 23.28 -19.51 5.36
CA MET A 548 23.70 -20.84 5.80
C MET A 548 25.13 -20.80 6.35
N ARG A 549 25.31 -21.14 7.62
CA ARG A 549 26.64 -21.25 8.25
C ARG A 549 26.99 -22.71 8.45
N ARG A 550 28.13 -23.15 7.88
CA ARG A 550 28.67 -24.45 8.15
C ARG A 550 29.24 -24.52 9.57
N ARG A 551 28.86 -25.54 10.34
CA ARG A 551 29.32 -25.71 11.73
C ARG A 551 30.75 -26.23 11.78
N PRO A 552 31.61 -25.73 12.69
CA PRO A 552 32.89 -26.35 12.98
C PRO A 552 32.66 -27.78 13.55
N GLY A 553 33.43 -28.74 13.06
CA GLY A 553 33.42 -30.11 13.62
C GLY A 553 32.27 -31.00 13.14
N SER A 554 31.65 -30.70 12.00
CA SER A 554 30.88 -31.70 11.26
C SER A 554 31.80 -32.76 10.70
N THR A 555 32.33 -33.58 11.62
CA THR A 555 32.99 -34.84 11.26
C THR A 555 31.93 -35.72 10.61
N PRO A 556 32.22 -36.42 9.51
CA PRO A 556 31.24 -37.32 8.92
C PRO A 556 30.75 -38.29 10.02
N ALA A 557 29.40 -38.35 10.23
CA ALA A 557 28.85 -39.48 10.93
C ALA A 557 29.46 -40.74 10.31
N ALA A 558 29.66 -41.81 11.09
CA ALA A 558 30.40 -43.02 10.72
C ALA A 558 29.92 -43.78 9.45
N GLY A 559 29.37 -43.11 8.48
CA GLY A 559 28.98 -43.54 7.14
C GLY A 559 29.29 -42.41 6.14
N GLY A 560 30.59 -42.18 5.87
CA GLY A 560 31.04 -41.21 4.86
C GLY A 560 30.43 -41.55 3.49
N ARG A 561 29.87 -40.54 2.83
CA ARG A 561 29.40 -40.62 1.44
C ARG A 561 30.01 -39.46 0.67
N LEU A 562 30.60 -39.73 -0.48
CA LEU A 562 31.07 -38.74 -1.44
C LEU A 562 30.30 -38.94 -2.74
N ARG A 563 29.85 -37.88 -3.37
CA ARG A 563 29.23 -37.92 -4.70
C ARG A 563 29.91 -36.87 -5.59
N GLN A 564 30.37 -37.29 -6.76
CA GLN A 564 31.08 -36.45 -7.73
C GLN A 564 30.48 -36.65 -9.11
N HIS A 565 30.22 -35.54 -9.79
CA HIS A 565 29.78 -35.54 -11.18
C HIS A 565 31.00 -35.40 -12.10
N VAL A 566 31.09 -36.22 -13.14
CA VAL A 566 32.17 -36.23 -14.10
C VAL A 566 31.62 -36.01 -15.50
N ALA A 567 31.93 -34.86 -16.10
CA ALA A 567 31.44 -34.50 -17.44
C ALA A 567 32.36 -35.12 -18.51
N PRO A 568 31.83 -35.56 -19.68
CA PRO A 568 32.58 -36.29 -20.69
C PRO A 568 33.64 -35.45 -21.42
N GLN A 569 33.58 -34.15 -21.38
CA GLN A 569 34.49 -33.24 -22.11
C GLN A 569 35.46 -32.48 -21.20
N ASP A 570 35.53 -32.81 -19.92
CA ASP A 570 36.38 -32.15 -18.95
C ASP A 570 37.54 -33.08 -18.49
N PRO A 571 38.74 -32.95 -19.05
CA PRO A 571 39.90 -33.75 -18.64
C PRO A 571 40.31 -33.54 -17.17
N GLU A 572 40.01 -32.37 -16.61
CA GLU A 572 40.33 -32.06 -15.22
C GLU A 572 39.32 -32.71 -14.25
N ALA A 573 38.06 -32.94 -14.69
CA ALA A 573 37.07 -33.60 -13.88
C ALA A 573 37.42 -35.03 -13.51
N LEU A 574 38.05 -35.79 -14.41
CA LEU A 574 38.51 -37.14 -14.12
C LEU A 574 39.68 -37.12 -13.12
N SER A 575 40.65 -36.23 -13.31
CA SER A 575 41.76 -36.01 -12.36
C SER A 575 41.28 -35.57 -11.01
N GLY A 576 40.30 -34.64 -10.99
CA GLY A 576 39.63 -34.16 -9.76
C GLY A 576 38.90 -35.30 -9.03
N ALA A 577 38.16 -36.15 -9.75
CA ALA A 577 37.51 -37.31 -9.17
C ALA A 577 38.47 -38.28 -8.51
N ARG A 578 39.63 -38.58 -9.17
CA ARG A 578 40.69 -39.41 -8.58
C ARG A 578 41.23 -38.82 -7.27
N HIS A 579 41.57 -37.54 -7.27
CA HIS A 579 42.06 -36.87 -6.05
C HIS A 579 41.02 -36.90 -4.91
N LEU A 580 39.77 -36.66 -5.19
CA LEU A 580 38.71 -36.71 -4.21
C LEU A 580 38.49 -38.12 -3.66
N ILE A 581 38.47 -39.14 -4.53
CA ILE A 581 38.35 -40.54 -4.14
C ILE A 581 39.47 -40.92 -3.19
N ARG A 582 40.72 -40.61 -3.58
CA ARG A 582 41.91 -40.92 -2.78
C ARG A 582 41.91 -40.20 -1.43
N ALA A 583 41.50 -38.93 -1.39
CA ALA A 583 41.38 -38.14 -0.18
C ALA A 583 40.31 -38.74 0.75
N ALA A 584 39.13 -39.05 0.22
CA ALA A 584 38.00 -39.65 0.97
C ALA A 584 38.38 -41.01 1.56
N VAL A 585 38.94 -41.90 0.75
CA VAL A 585 39.35 -43.24 1.18
C VAL A 585 40.39 -43.17 2.32
N ARG A 586 41.36 -42.25 2.24
CA ARG A 586 42.34 -42.00 3.31
C ARG A 586 41.67 -41.43 4.57
N SER A 587 40.81 -40.45 4.43
CA SER A 587 40.10 -39.80 5.57
C SER A 587 39.19 -40.80 6.31
N TRP A 588 38.68 -41.79 5.60
CA TRP A 588 37.84 -42.85 6.19
C TRP A 588 38.64 -44.04 6.76
N GLY A 589 39.97 -43.90 6.85
CA GLY A 589 40.80 -44.94 7.42
C GLY A 589 41.05 -46.16 6.53
N SER A 590 40.73 -46.04 5.23
CA SER A 590 40.86 -47.14 4.25
C SER A 590 42.09 -47.00 3.36
N GLY A 591 43.10 -46.23 3.80
CA GLY A 591 44.28 -45.89 2.99
C GLY A 591 45.09 -47.06 2.49
N GLY A 592 45.05 -48.21 3.14
CA GLY A 592 45.76 -49.45 2.71
C GLY A 592 45.30 -50.03 1.37
N ARG A 593 44.03 -49.71 0.97
CA ARG A 593 43.47 -50.15 -0.33
C ARG A 593 43.18 -48.98 -1.27
N ALA A 594 43.71 -47.80 -0.98
CA ALA A 594 43.37 -46.57 -1.73
C ALA A 594 43.67 -46.68 -3.23
N ASP A 595 44.78 -47.28 -3.60
CA ASP A 595 45.18 -47.45 -5.01
C ASP A 595 44.27 -48.44 -5.75
N GLU A 596 43.80 -49.52 -5.08
CA GLU A 596 42.88 -50.51 -5.64
C GLU A 596 41.48 -49.88 -5.85
N ILE A 597 41.00 -49.11 -4.86
CA ILE A 597 39.72 -48.41 -4.92
C ILE A 597 39.73 -47.36 -6.01
N GLU A 598 40.80 -46.56 -6.09
CA GLU A 598 40.96 -45.51 -7.12
C GLU A 598 40.96 -46.12 -8.52
N LEU A 599 41.74 -47.21 -8.72
CA LEU A 599 41.85 -47.88 -10.03
C LEU A 599 40.49 -48.48 -10.45
N ALA A 600 39.79 -49.14 -9.54
CA ALA A 600 38.47 -49.68 -9.83
C ALA A 600 37.43 -48.57 -10.16
N ALA A 601 37.43 -47.48 -9.40
CA ALA A 601 36.57 -46.32 -9.65
C ALA A 601 36.89 -45.68 -11.01
N ASP A 602 38.17 -45.51 -11.35
CA ASP A 602 38.62 -44.94 -12.61
C ASP A 602 38.14 -45.75 -13.82
N GLU A 603 38.28 -47.08 -13.77
CA GLU A 603 37.79 -47.95 -14.81
C GLU A 603 36.28 -47.89 -14.98
N MET A 604 35.54 -47.78 -13.87
CA MET A 604 34.07 -47.61 -13.92
C MET A 604 33.65 -46.26 -14.50
N ILE A 605 34.35 -45.18 -14.12
CA ILE A 605 34.10 -43.82 -14.65
C ILE A 605 34.40 -43.76 -16.14
N VAL A 606 35.57 -44.26 -16.56
CA VAL A 606 35.98 -44.27 -17.96
C VAL A 606 35.00 -45.09 -18.79
N ASN A 607 34.55 -46.25 -18.30
CA ASN A 607 33.53 -47.04 -18.97
C ASN A 607 32.20 -46.31 -19.13
N ALA A 608 31.78 -45.60 -18.10
CA ALA A 608 30.55 -44.78 -18.17
C ALA A 608 30.70 -43.65 -19.23
N LEU A 609 31.84 -42.92 -19.22
CA LEU A 609 32.08 -41.82 -20.17
C LEU A 609 32.31 -42.30 -21.62
N MET A 610 32.91 -43.47 -21.81
CA MET A 610 33.20 -44.04 -23.15
C MET A 610 31.99 -44.68 -23.82
N HIS A 611 31.06 -45.20 -23.05
CA HIS A 611 29.93 -45.98 -23.55
C HIS A 611 28.57 -45.23 -23.47
N THR A 612 28.57 -43.99 -23.02
CA THR A 612 27.36 -43.15 -22.96
C THR A 612 27.65 -41.74 -23.52
N GLU A 613 26.69 -41.10 -24.10
CA GLU A 613 26.79 -39.71 -24.56
C GLU A 613 26.64 -38.69 -23.41
N GLY A 614 26.55 -39.17 -22.15
CA GLY A 614 26.24 -38.36 -20.97
C GLY A 614 27.38 -38.35 -19.95
N SER A 615 27.12 -37.61 -18.87
CA SER A 615 28.03 -37.52 -17.71
C SER A 615 27.91 -38.76 -16.81
N ALA A 616 28.99 -39.06 -16.05
CA ALA A 616 28.98 -40.07 -15.00
C ALA A 616 28.84 -39.45 -13.61
N VAL A 617 28.09 -40.10 -12.72
CA VAL A 617 28.00 -39.70 -11.31
C VAL A 617 28.66 -40.77 -10.45
N VAL A 618 29.74 -40.39 -9.77
CA VAL A 618 30.46 -41.28 -8.86
C VAL A 618 29.98 -41.07 -7.45
N THR A 619 29.62 -42.15 -6.75
CA THR A 619 29.27 -42.11 -5.34
C THR A 619 30.12 -43.10 -4.56
N LEU A 620 30.79 -42.61 -3.52
CA LEU A 620 31.45 -43.46 -2.54
C LEU A 620 30.67 -43.43 -1.24
N ARG A 621 30.47 -44.59 -0.62
CA ARG A 621 29.83 -44.66 0.70
C ARG A 621 30.42 -45.78 1.54
N VAL A 622 30.52 -45.53 2.85
CA VAL A 622 30.85 -46.53 3.83
C VAL A 622 29.60 -47.24 4.30
N LEU A 623 29.50 -48.52 4.10
CA LEU A 623 28.44 -49.40 4.60
C LEU A 623 28.86 -49.90 5.98
N THR A 624 28.02 -49.72 6.98
CA THR A 624 28.19 -50.25 8.34
C THR A 624 27.28 -51.46 8.51
N GLY A 625 27.89 -52.61 8.64
CA GLY A 625 27.23 -53.88 8.86
C GLY A 625 28.06 -54.77 9.76
N THR A 626 28.03 -56.09 9.57
CA THR A 626 28.89 -57.05 10.27
C THR A 626 30.36 -56.87 9.93
N GLU A 627 30.63 -56.33 8.72
CA GLU A 627 31.93 -55.87 8.25
C GLU A 627 31.77 -54.46 7.71
N ARG A 628 32.77 -53.61 7.93
CA ARG A 628 32.81 -52.26 7.35
C ARG A 628 33.25 -52.41 5.90
N ARG A 629 32.38 -51.94 4.96
CA ARG A 629 32.65 -51.98 3.52
C ARG A 629 32.60 -50.59 2.92
N LEU A 630 33.52 -50.28 2.02
CA LEU A 630 33.43 -49.09 1.16
C LEU A 630 32.79 -49.53 -0.16
N ARG A 631 31.71 -48.89 -0.55
CA ARG A 631 31.06 -49.13 -1.84
C ARG A 631 31.26 -47.91 -2.73
N VAL A 632 31.75 -48.20 -3.96
CA VAL A 632 31.86 -47.24 -5.03
C VAL A 632 30.76 -47.51 -6.03
N GLU A 633 30.01 -46.51 -6.39
CA GLU A 633 28.88 -46.55 -7.33
C GLU A 633 29.16 -45.57 -8.46
N VAL A 634 29.01 -45.98 -9.72
CA VAL A 634 29.08 -45.11 -10.89
C VAL A 634 27.77 -45.21 -11.67
N GLU A 635 27.05 -44.13 -11.73
CA GLU A 635 25.77 -44.02 -12.44
C GLU A 635 25.98 -43.37 -13.80
N ASP A 636 25.37 -43.92 -14.84
CA ASP A 636 25.36 -43.38 -16.20
C ASP A 636 23.95 -43.39 -16.81
N THR A 637 23.76 -42.72 -17.92
CA THR A 637 22.45 -42.53 -18.59
C THR A 637 22.11 -43.66 -19.58
N SER A 638 22.93 -44.68 -19.73
CA SER A 638 22.69 -45.78 -20.67
C SER A 638 21.98 -46.98 -20.02
N SER A 639 20.88 -47.41 -20.58
CA SER A 639 20.19 -48.65 -20.16
C SER A 639 20.88 -49.94 -20.59
N ALA A 640 21.93 -49.84 -21.44
CA ALA A 640 22.65 -51.00 -21.93
C ALA A 640 23.49 -51.62 -20.79
N LEU A 641 23.18 -52.85 -20.41
CA LEU A 641 23.96 -53.59 -19.40
C LEU A 641 25.36 -53.92 -19.91
N PRO A 642 26.42 -53.70 -19.09
CA PRO A 642 27.77 -54.08 -19.48
C PRO A 642 27.87 -55.60 -19.66
N ARG A 643 28.42 -56.03 -20.78
CA ARG A 643 28.67 -57.46 -21.07
C ARG A 643 30.10 -57.82 -20.75
N ARG A 644 30.29 -58.86 -19.99
CA ARG A 644 31.59 -59.47 -19.74
C ARG A 644 32.14 -60.00 -21.08
N ARG A 645 33.20 -59.40 -21.60
CA ARG A 645 33.90 -59.94 -22.76
C ARG A 645 35.11 -60.71 -22.25
N GLU A 646 35.29 -61.94 -22.70
CA GLU A 646 36.52 -62.68 -22.50
C GLU A 646 37.62 -61.97 -23.36
N ALA A 647 38.67 -61.50 -22.70
CA ALA A 647 39.74 -60.84 -23.38
C ALA A 647 40.51 -61.86 -24.25
N GLY A 648 40.37 -61.71 -25.58
CA GLY A 648 41.26 -62.39 -26.51
C GLY A 648 42.70 -61.87 -26.30
N ALA A 649 43.69 -62.68 -26.54
CA ALA A 649 45.10 -62.44 -26.21
C ALA A 649 45.76 -61.16 -26.81
N ASP A 650 45.10 -60.48 -27.78
CA ASP A 650 45.61 -59.30 -28.48
C ASP A 650 44.78 -58.02 -28.37
N GLY A 651 43.73 -57.97 -27.49
CA GLY A 651 42.84 -56.81 -27.39
C GLY A 651 43.20 -55.84 -26.26
N VAL A 652 43.49 -54.57 -26.60
CA VAL A 652 43.78 -53.48 -25.65
C VAL A 652 42.51 -52.95 -25.00
N SER A 653 41.31 -53.19 -25.54
CA SER A 653 39.99 -52.70 -25.01
C SER A 653 39.19 -53.84 -24.39
N GLY A 654 38.56 -53.61 -23.23
CA GLY A 654 37.64 -54.51 -22.55
C GLY A 654 38.14 -55.12 -21.25
N ARG A 655 39.27 -54.63 -20.70
CA ARG A 655 39.85 -55.10 -19.43
C ARG A 655 39.28 -54.42 -18.18
N GLY A 656 38.55 -53.31 -18.30
CA GLY A 656 38.08 -52.51 -17.16
C GLY A 656 37.26 -53.28 -16.14
N LEU A 657 36.18 -53.97 -16.56
CA LEU A 657 35.35 -54.78 -15.65
C LEU A 657 36.04 -56.00 -15.11
N PHE A 658 37.04 -56.53 -15.85
CA PHE A 658 37.86 -57.61 -15.35
C PHE A 658 38.79 -57.12 -14.21
N LEU A 659 39.30 -55.89 -14.29
CA LEU A 659 40.07 -55.29 -13.21
C LEU A 659 39.18 -55.05 -11.97
N VAL A 660 37.98 -54.52 -12.17
CA VAL A 660 37.01 -54.35 -11.07
C VAL A 660 36.69 -55.69 -10.37
N ASP A 661 36.47 -56.77 -11.15
CA ASP A 661 36.20 -58.09 -10.63
C ASP A 661 37.40 -58.69 -9.82
N ARG A 662 38.61 -58.27 -10.15
CA ARG A 662 39.84 -58.71 -9.48
C ARG A 662 40.19 -57.91 -8.24
N LEU A 663 39.87 -56.62 -8.23
CA LEU A 663 40.27 -55.71 -7.18
C LEU A 663 39.20 -55.63 -6.08
N ALA A 664 37.94 -55.68 -6.42
CA ALA A 664 36.82 -55.59 -5.49
C ALA A 664 36.47 -56.90 -4.81
N ASP A 665 35.97 -56.80 -3.57
CA ASP A 665 35.45 -57.98 -2.83
C ASP A 665 34.05 -58.35 -3.29
N GLY A 666 33.37 -57.50 -4.03
CA GLY A 666 32.07 -57.71 -4.68
C GLY A 666 31.79 -56.59 -5.67
N TRP A 667 31.07 -56.88 -6.75
CA TRP A 667 30.61 -55.88 -7.69
C TRP A 667 29.30 -56.30 -8.33
N GLY A 668 28.57 -55.32 -8.93
CA GLY A 668 27.31 -55.62 -9.61
C GLY A 668 26.81 -54.44 -10.43
N VAL A 669 25.69 -54.65 -11.10
CA VAL A 669 24.99 -53.63 -11.91
C VAL A 669 23.54 -53.61 -11.53
N GLU A 670 23.03 -52.40 -11.30
CA GLU A 670 21.65 -52.14 -10.97
C GLU A 670 21.03 -51.18 -12.01
N ALA A 671 19.82 -51.43 -12.47
CA ALA A 671 19.09 -50.46 -13.29
C ALA A 671 18.64 -49.28 -12.41
N ARG A 672 18.86 -48.04 -12.85
CA ARG A 672 18.40 -46.83 -12.15
C ARG A 672 17.74 -45.84 -13.12
N GLY A 673 16.44 -45.72 -13.04
CA GLY A 673 15.68 -44.84 -13.94
C GLY A 673 15.87 -45.21 -15.41
N THR A 674 16.30 -44.27 -16.25
CA THR A 674 16.64 -44.50 -17.68
C THR A 674 18.05 -45.01 -17.90
N GLY A 675 18.88 -45.07 -16.85
CA GLY A 675 20.30 -45.46 -16.89
C GLY A 675 20.60 -46.69 -16.04
N LYS A 676 21.88 -46.84 -15.71
CA LYS A 676 22.39 -47.96 -14.84
C LYS A 676 23.37 -47.41 -13.82
N CYS A 677 23.53 -48.17 -12.73
CA CYS A 677 24.55 -48.02 -11.71
C CYS A 677 25.45 -49.23 -11.70
N VAL A 678 26.72 -49.06 -11.94
CA VAL A 678 27.75 -50.05 -11.71
C VAL A 678 28.35 -49.82 -10.35
N TRP A 679 28.41 -50.85 -9.51
CA TRP A 679 28.95 -50.69 -8.16
C TRP A 679 30.01 -51.74 -7.85
N CYS A 680 30.94 -51.40 -6.94
CA CYS A 680 31.89 -52.33 -6.35
C CYS A 680 32.07 -52.04 -4.85
N GLU A 681 32.39 -53.09 -4.08
CA GLU A 681 32.58 -53.04 -2.63
C GLU A 681 33.95 -53.55 -2.23
N PHE A 682 34.52 -52.89 -1.22
CA PHE A 682 35.82 -53.25 -0.62
C PHE A 682 35.63 -53.40 0.89
N VAL A 683 36.09 -54.48 1.44
CA VAL A 683 36.19 -54.64 2.90
C VAL A 683 37.34 -53.75 3.40
N VAL A 684 37.01 -52.90 4.36
CA VAL A 684 37.93 -51.90 4.89
C VAL A 684 38.10 -52.06 6.41
N PRO A 685 39.24 -51.72 6.99
CA PRO A 685 39.47 -51.82 8.40
C PRO A 685 38.42 -51.01 9.22
N PRO A 686 38.15 -51.38 10.47
CA PRO A 686 37.33 -50.55 11.35
C PRO A 686 37.98 -49.17 11.50
N ALA A 687 37.13 -48.13 11.67
CA ALA A 687 37.62 -46.76 11.85
C ALA A 687 38.58 -46.72 13.05
N PRO A 688 39.71 -46.00 12.93
CA PRO A 688 40.54 -45.74 14.09
C PRO A 688 39.73 -45.04 15.16
N ARG A 689 39.81 -45.51 16.41
CA ARG A 689 39.10 -44.97 17.57
C ARG A 689 39.57 -43.57 17.93
#